data_154ffcf3adafad35d79ccbdaf036ef37
#
_entry.id   154ffcf3adafad35d79ccbdaf036ef37
#
_cell.length_a   1.000
_cell.length_b   1.000
_cell.length_c   1.000
_cell.angle_alpha   90.00
_cell.angle_beta   90.00
_cell.angle_gamma   90.00
#
_symmetry.space_group_name_H-M   'P 1'
#
loop_
_entity.id
_entity.type
_entity.pdbx_description
1 polymer ?
#
loop_
_entity_poly.entity_id
_entity_poly.type
_entity_poly.pdbx_seq_one_letter_code
_entity_poly.pdbx_strand_id
1 'polypeptide(L)'
;MEQFSQMIADALKLPVHRVENTLKLLQGGATIPFISRYRKEATGGLDEVQISEISSRYEKLLELSKRKETIQSTIESLGKLTDDLRRRIDGCWDATELEDIYLPYKPKRKTRAEAARQKGLEPLAAWLMLQRGNALDAYVKNFVKGEVKNEEDALKGARDIIAEQVNEDEQARNQIRHQFSRQAVISAKVVKGKETDEAAAKYRDYFDFSEPLKRCSSHRLLAIRRGEAEGILKVSITPSDETECTDRLERRFVRGNNECSRQVCEAVNDAYKRLLKPAIETEFAALSKEKADDEAIRVFAGNLRQLLLAPPLGQKRVLGIDPGFRTGCKVVCLDAQGTLLHNEAIYPHPPKYEYQLAGRKLVKLVEQYRIEAIAIGNGTASRETEQFVTSQRFDREIQVFVVSEDGASIYSASKTARDEFPDYDVTVRGAVSIGRRLMDPLAELVKIDAKSIGVGQYQHDVDQTKLKEALDQTVESCVNLVGVNVNTASSHLLTYVSGLGPVLAKNIVDYRTANGPFRSRRELLKVPRMGAKAFEQCAGFLRIPHAENPLDNSAVHPESYPIVERMAADLHCSVSDLIANRELRSRISPEKYVTDTVGLPTLTDILQELEKPGRDPRQKIQVFEFDKNVRTIDDVQEGMELPGIVTNITNFGCFVDLGIKEKGLIHVSQLADRFVSDPTTVVSIHQHVRVRVIGVDRERKRIALTMKGM
;
A
#
# COMPACT_ATOMS: atom_id res chain seq x y z
N MET A 1 -18.12 19.45 12.61
CA MET A 1 -16.65 19.42 12.59
C MET A 1 -16.08 19.12 13.98
N GLU A 2 -16.46 19.85 15.02
CA GLU A 2 -15.99 19.62 16.41
C GLU A 2 -16.16 18.19 16.90
N GLN A 3 -17.34 17.60 16.71
CA GLN A 3 -17.59 16.20 17.11
C GLN A 3 -16.64 15.20 16.41
N PHE A 4 -16.39 15.36 15.12
CA PHE A 4 -15.47 14.47 14.38
C PHE A 4 -14.03 14.67 14.83
N SER A 5 -13.62 15.92 15.07
CA SER A 5 -12.27 16.22 15.59
C SER A 5 -12.05 15.57 16.95
N GLN A 6 -13.03 15.61 17.85
CA GLN A 6 -12.93 14.93 19.15
C GLN A 6 -12.80 13.41 18.97
N MET A 7 -13.67 12.80 18.15
CA MET A 7 -13.63 11.34 17.92
C MET A 7 -12.29 10.88 17.32
N ILE A 8 -11.75 11.63 16.37
CA ILE A 8 -10.47 11.34 15.75
C ILE A 8 -9.33 11.51 16.77
N ALA A 9 -9.38 12.59 17.56
CA ALA A 9 -8.40 12.88 18.60
C ALA A 9 -8.32 11.76 19.64
N ASP A 10 -9.48 11.29 20.13
CA ASP A 10 -9.57 10.19 21.09
C ASP A 10 -9.02 8.88 20.51
N ALA A 11 -9.36 8.57 19.27
CA ALA A 11 -8.93 7.36 18.58
C ALA A 11 -7.40 7.34 18.31
N LEU A 12 -6.81 8.49 17.99
CA LEU A 12 -5.39 8.64 17.70
C LEU A 12 -4.54 9.06 18.93
N LYS A 13 -5.20 9.33 20.06
CA LYS A 13 -4.57 9.85 21.28
C LYS A 13 -3.80 11.15 21.03
N LEU A 14 -4.40 12.04 20.22
CA LEU A 14 -3.86 13.33 19.87
C LEU A 14 -4.65 14.45 20.55
N PRO A 15 -4.04 15.62 20.81
CA PRO A 15 -4.78 16.80 21.26
C PRO A 15 -5.79 17.27 20.20
N VAL A 16 -7.02 17.56 20.60
CA VAL A 16 -8.12 17.93 19.69
C VAL A 16 -7.77 19.10 18.78
N HIS A 17 -7.14 20.15 19.33
CA HIS A 17 -6.77 21.35 18.58
C HIS A 17 -5.81 21.04 17.40
N ARG A 18 -4.94 20.02 17.54
CA ARG A 18 -4.05 19.59 16.44
C ARG A 18 -4.83 18.95 15.31
N VAL A 19 -5.82 18.11 15.65
CA VAL A 19 -6.70 17.48 14.67
C VAL A 19 -7.54 18.54 13.95
N GLU A 20 -8.13 19.49 14.68
CA GLU A 20 -8.92 20.58 14.10
C GLU A 20 -8.10 21.43 13.13
N ASN A 21 -6.91 21.85 13.54
CA ASN A 21 -6.02 22.65 12.68
C ASN A 21 -5.63 21.88 11.43
N THR A 22 -5.32 20.57 11.57
CA THR A 22 -4.99 19.71 10.42
C THR A 22 -6.17 19.60 9.46
N LEU A 23 -7.39 19.36 9.96
CA LEU A 23 -8.59 19.29 9.12
C LEU A 23 -8.90 20.63 8.44
N LYS A 24 -8.72 21.77 9.12
CA LYS A 24 -8.86 23.10 8.51
C LYS A 24 -7.87 23.31 7.36
N LEU A 25 -6.63 22.91 7.53
CA LEU A 25 -5.60 22.99 6.48
C LEU A 25 -5.93 22.10 5.28
N LEU A 26 -6.34 20.85 5.52
CA LEU A 26 -6.75 19.90 4.47
C LEU A 26 -7.98 20.42 3.71
N GLN A 27 -9.01 20.89 4.40
CA GLN A 27 -10.21 21.47 3.79
C GLN A 27 -9.89 22.78 3.04
N GLY A 28 -8.90 23.52 3.53
CA GLY A 28 -8.31 24.65 2.81
C GLY A 28 -7.57 24.24 1.55
N GLY A 29 -7.41 22.94 1.27
CA GLY A 29 -6.75 22.36 0.10
C GLY A 29 -5.23 22.37 0.20
N ALA A 30 -4.68 22.38 1.42
CA ALA A 30 -3.27 22.11 1.63
C ALA A 30 -2.98 20.60 1.50
N THR A 31 -1.87 20.26 0.86
CA THR A 31 -1.45 18.87 0.67
C THR A 31 -0.77 18.31 1.92
N ILE A 32 -0.77 16.99 2.07
CA ILE A 32 -0.14 16.31 3.21
C ILE A 32 1.36 16.65 3.33
N PRO A 33 2.19 16.58 2.26
CA PRO A 33 3.60 16.93 2.35
C PRO A 33 3.83 18.40 2.74
N PHE A 34 3.00 19.33 2.25
CA PHE A 34 3.09 20.73 2.62
C PHE A 34 2.77 20.95 4.10
N ILE A 35 1.70 20.34 4.62
CA ILE A 35 1.30 20.47 6.02
C ILE A 35 2.39 19.94 6.93
N SER A 36 2.88 18.72 6.67
CA SER A 36 3.89 18.05 7.52
C SER A 36 5.20 18.83 7.57
N ARG A 37 5.58 19.49 6.49
CA ARG A 37 6.86 20.19 6.39
C ARG A 37 6.79 21.66 6.78
N TYR A 38 5.75 22.38 6.35
CA TYR A 38 5.68 23.85 6.42
C TYR A 38 4.58 24.39 7.34
N ARG A 39 3.81 23.54 8.01
CA ARG A 39 2.74 23.93 8.96
C ARG A 39 2.87 23.21 10.30
N LYS A 40 4.12 22.93 10.72
CA LYS A 40 4.43 22.19 11.96
C LYS A 40 3.88 22.86 13.21
N GLU A 41 3.92 24.17 13.30
CA GLU A 41 3.39 24.94 14.42
C GLU A 41 1.89 24.77 14.57
N ALA A 42 1.16 24.82 13.47
CA ALA A 42 -0.31 24.66 13.48
C ALA A 42 -0.75 23.25 13.88
N THR A 43 0.01 22.24 13.45
CA THR A 43 -0.32 20.82 13.69
C THR A 43 0.39 20.25 14.92
N GLY A 44 1.34 20.97 15.51
CA GLY A 44 2.18 20.48 16.61
C GLY A 44 3.16 19.40 16.15
N GLY A 45 3.64 19.48 14.90
CA GLY A 45 4.68 18.60 14.35
C GLY A 45 4.19 17.22 13.92
N LEU A 46 2.92 17.08 13.51
CA LEU A 46 2.42 15.82 12.96
C LEU A 46 3.15 15.47 11.66
N ASP A 47 3.49 14.19 11.53
CA ASP A 47 4.10 13.64 10.32
C ASP A 47 3.05 13.31 9.22
N GLU A 48 3.53 12.95 8.03
CA GLU A 48 2.67 12.63 6.89
C GLU A 48 1.73 11.46 7.18
N VAL A 49 2.17 10.45 7.95
CA VAL A 49 1.36 9.28 8.28
C VAL A 49 0.22 9.67 9.20
N GLN A 50 0.49 10.47 10.22
CA GLN A 50 -0.53 10.95 11.17
C GLN A 50 -1.55 11.86 10.47
N ILE A 51 -1.10 12.75 9.58
CA ILE A 51 -1.99 13.64 8.81
C ILE A 51 -2.87 12.83 7.85
N SER A 52 -2.30 11.84 7.16
CA SER A 52 -3.04 10.92 6.27
C SER A 52 -4.09 10.13 7.06
N GLU A 53 -3.76 9.65 8.26
CA GLU A 53 -4.69 8.90 9.10
C GLU A 53 -5.85 9.78 9.61
N ILE A 54 -5.58 11.05 9.96
CA ILE A 54 -6.61 12.02 10.31
C ILE A 54 -7.56 12.23 9.12
N SER A 55 -7.04 12.42 7.90
CA SER A 55 -7.82 12.59 6.68
C SER A 55 -8.71 11.38 6.41
N SER A 56 -8.15 10.18 6.42
CA SER A 56 -8.87 8.93 6.16
C SER A 56 -9.99 8.68 7.18
N ARG A 57 -9.74 8.92 8.46
CA ARG A 57 -10.77 8.79 9.51
C ARG A 57 -11.88 9.82 9.35
N TYR A 58 -11.55 11.04 8.96
CA TYR A 58 -12.52 12.08 8.70
C TYR A 58 -13.44 11.71 7.55
N GLU A 59 -12.92 11.20 6.45
CA GLU A 59 -13.68 10.72 5.30
C GLU A 59 -14.62 9.56 5.68
N LYS A 60 -14.15 8.59 6.45
CA LYS A 60 -14.96 7.47 6.95
C LYS A 60 -16.12 7.97 7.83
N LEU A 61 -15.89 8.96 8.70
CA LEU A 61 -16.94 9.55 9.53
C LEU A 61 -17.96 10.33 8.68
N LEU A 62 -17.52 11.01 7.63
CA LEU A 62 -18.43 11.68 6.69
C LEU A 62 -19.29 10.67 5.91
N GLU A 63 -18.73 9.57 5.46
CA GLU A 63 -19.49 8.50 4.79
C GLU A 63 -20.52 7.89 5.72
N LEU A 64 -20.12 7.61 6.97
CA LEU A 64 -21.04 7.10 7.99
C LEU A 64 -22.16 8.09 8.31
N SER A 65 -21.87 9.40 8.37
CA SER A 65 -22.89 10.44 8.56
C SER A 65 -23.91 10.45 7.41
N LYS A 66 -23.45 10.39 6.17
CA LYS A 66 -24.33 10.29 4.99
C LYS A 66 -25.16 9.00 5.03
N ARG A 67 -24.56 7.90 5.49
CA ARG A 67 -25.28 6.62 5.65
C ARG A 67 -26.39 6.72 6.67
N LYS A 68 -26.16 7.38 7.82
CA LYS A 68 -27.17 7.65 8.84
C LYS A 68 -28.34 8.44 8.28
N GLU A 69 -28.09 9.52 7.54
CA GLU A 69 -29.12 10.32 6.89
C GLU A 69 -29.98 9.48 5.94
N THR A 70 -29.34 8.61 5.14
CA THR A 70 -30.04 7.70 4.22
C THR A 70 -30.93 6.71 4.98
N ILE A 71 -30.42 6.14 6.07
CA ILE A 71 -31.18 5.20 6.92
C ILE A 71 -32.36 5.89 7.57
N GLN A 72 -32.18 7.06 8.17
CA GLN A 72 -33.26 7.83 8.80
C GLN A 72 -34.34 8.19 7.79
N SER A 73 -33.97 8.71 6.62
CA SER A 73 -34.92 9.03 5.54
C SER A 73 -35.70 7.80 5.08
N THR A 74 -35.05 6.64 4.98
CA THR A 74 -35.75 5.40 4.60
C THR A 74 -36.73 4.94 5.66
N ILE A 75 -36.35 4.96 6.95
CA ILE A 75 -37.25 4.56 8.06
C ILE A 75 -38.38 5.55 8.22
N GLU A 76 -38.16 6.85 8.03
CA GLU A 76 -39.15 7.91 8.07
C GLU A 76 -40.21 7.74 6.95
N SER A 77 -39.74 7.40 5.72
CA SER A 77 -40.65 7.09 4.61
C SER A 77 -41.58 5.90 4.87
N LEU A 78 -41.15 4.98 5.75
CA LEU A 78 -41.96 3.84 6.22
C LEU A 78 -42.88 4.21 7.41
N GLY A 79 -42.82 5.44 7.90
CA GLY A 79 -43.61 5.88 9.07
C GLY A 79 -43.18 5.22 10.39
N LYS A 80 -41.97 4.68 10.48
CA LYS A 80 -41.46 3.90 11.63
C LYS A 80 -40.36 4.60 12.42
N LEU A 81 -39.98 5.82 12.07
CA LEU A 81 -38.90 6.54 12.75
C LEU A 81 -39.43 7.18 14.04
N THR A 82 -39.10 6.60 15.17
CA THR A 82 -39.40 7.17 16.49
C THR A 82 -38.25 8.05 16.98
N ASP A 83 -38.50 8.94 17.94
CA ASP A 83 -37.46 9.81 18.53
C ASP A 83 -36.37 9.01 19.24
N ASP A 84 -36.70 7.85 19.82
CA ASP A 84 -35.71 6.96 20.42
C ASP A 84 -34.83 6.32 19.38
N LEU A 85 -35.41 5.82 18.30
CA LEU A 85 -34.66 5.24 17.19
C LEU A 85 -33.75 6.28 16.51
N ARG A 86 -34.25 7.51 16.32
CA ARG A 86 -33.46 8.63 15.81
C ARG A 86 -32.23 8.89 16.69
N ARG A 87 -32.44 9.00 18.02
CA ARG A 87 -31.31 9.19 18.97
C ARG A 87 -30.29 8.05 18.92
N ARG A 88 -30.76 6.81 18.80
CA ARG A 88 -29.87 5.63 18.67
C ARG A 88 -29.03 5.68 17.39
N ILE A 89 -29.63 6.02 16.25
CA ILE A 89 -28.93 6.17 14.96
C ILE A 89 -27.92 7.31 15.05
N ASP A 90 -28.31 8.46 15.59
CA ASP A 90 -27.44 9.64 15.73
C ASP A 90 -26.23 9.34 16.63
N GLY A 91 -26.43 8.57 17.70
CA GLY A 91 -25.37 8.20 18.65
C GLY A 91 -24.46 7.06 18.16
N CYS A 92 -24.86 6.28 17.16
CA CYS A 92 -24.12 5.13 16.67
C CYS A 92 -23.03 5.55 15.66
N TRP A 93 -21.75 5.25 15.93
CA TRP A 93 -20.61 5.54 15.05
C TRP A 93 -19.85 4.27 14.65
N ASP A 94 -20.45 3.11 14.84
CA ASP A 94 -20.00 1.84 14.31
C ASP A 94 -20.88 1.44 13.11
N ALA A 95 -20.24 1.15 11.96
CA ALA A 95 -20.95 0.85 10.72
C ALA A 95 -21.74 -0.47 10.83
N THR A 96 -21.22 -1.44 11.54
CA THR A 96 -21.84 -2.75 11.71
C THR A 96 -23.07 -2.65 12.62
N GLU A 97 -22.95 -1.95 13.74
CA GLU A 97 -24.05 -1.68 14.66
C GLU A 97 -25.15 -0.85 13.98
N LEU A 98 -24.77 0.14 13.17
CA LEU A 98 -25.71 0.97 12.41
C LEU A 98 -26.53 0.14 11.41
N GLU A 99 -25.90 -0.81 10.70
CA GLU A 99 -26.61 -1.70 9.78
C GLU A 99 -27.52 -2.69 10.54
N ASP A 100 -27.17 -3.12 11.74
CA ASP A 100 -28.05 -3.95 12.58
C ASP A 100 -29.28 -3.18 13.07
N ILE A 101 -29.12 -1.92 13.50
CA ILE A 101 -30.24 -1.05 13.84
C ILE A 101 -31.19 -0.89 12.63
N TYR A 102 -30.63 -0.80 11.43
CA TYR A 102 -31.40 -0.65 10.19
C TYR A 102 -32.07 -1.94 9.71
N LEU A 103 -31.49 -3.11 10.02
CA LEU A 103 -31.87 -4.41 9.46
C LEU A 103 -33.39 -4.72 9.54
N PRO A 104 -34.12 -4.46 10.66
CA PRO A 104 -35.56 -4.71 10.76
C PRO A 104 -36.40 -3.82 9.82
N TYR A 105 -35.86 -2.67 9.39
CA TYR A 105 -36.55 -1.67 8.56
C TYR A 105 -36.14 -1.76 7.09
N LYS A 106 -35.12 -2.54 6.79
CA LYS A 106 -34.63 -2.66 5.42
C LYS A 106 -35.69 -3.30 4.50
N PRO A 107 -36.00 -2.71 3.34
CA PRO A 107 -36.97 -3.28 2.40
C PRO A 107 -36.63 -4.71 2.02
N LYS A 108 -37.53 -5.64 2.31
CA LYS A 108 -37.34 -7.07 2.09
C LYS A 108 -37.95 -7.48 0.77
N ARG A 109 -37.22 -8.27 -0.04
CA ARG A 109 -37.72 -8.83 -1.29
C ARG A 109 -37.82 -10.35 -1.15
N LYS A 110 -39.06 -10.90 -1.22
CA LYS A 110 -39.35 -12.34 -1.35
C LYS A 110 -38.65 -13.26 -0.33
N THR A 111 -38.66 -12.89 0.97
CA THR A 111 -38.18 -13.81 2.02
C THR A 111 -39.22 -14.88 2.30
N ARG A 112 -38.82 -16.02 2.89
CA ARG A 112 -39.77 -17.06 3.35
C ARG A 112 -40.72 -16.50 4.41
N ALA A 113 -40.21 -15.67 5.31
CA ALA A 113 -41.00 -15.02 6.34
C ALA A 113 -42.02 -14.05 5.73
N GLU A 114 -41.64 -13.28 4.73
CA GLU A 114 -42.59 -12.38 4.03
C GLU A 114 -43.69 -13.17 3.33
N ALA A 115 -43.37 -14.27 2.66
CA ALA A 115 -44.34 -15.16 2.07
C ALA A 115 -45.31 -15.77 3.15
N ALA A 116 -44.75 -16.10 4.32
CA ALA A 116 -45.58 -16.57 5.45
C ALA A 116 -46.50 -15.48 6.03
N ARG A 117 -46.02 -14.22 6.12
CA ARG A 117 -46.86 -13.07 6.52
C ARG A 117 -47.99 -12.84 5.54
N GLN A 118 -47.76 -12.91 4.26
CA GLN A 118 -48.78 -12.80 3.21
C GLN A 118 -49.86 -13.88 3.34
N LYS A 119 -49.51 -15.07 3.84
CA LYS A 119 -50.45 -16.16 4.16
C LYS A 119 -51.19 -15.95 5.49
N GLY A 120 -50.94 -14.86 6.19
CA GLY A 120 -51.60 -14.52 7.46
C GLY A 120 -51.08 -15.31 8.68
N LEU A 121 -49.83 -15.77 8.65
CA LEU A 121 -49.25 -16.63 9.72
C LEU A 121 -48.54 -15.84 10.84
N GLU A 122 -48.48 -14.51 10.75
CA GLU A 122 -47.87 -13.63 11.77
C GLU A 122 -48.50 -13.77 13.16
N PRO A 123 -49.85 -13.84 13.32
CA PRO A 123 -50.45 -14.07 14.63
C PRO A 123 -50.11 -15.42 15.24
N LEU A 124 -49.89 -16.47 14.41
CA LEU A 124 -49.43 -17.78 14.87
C LEU A 124 -47.97 -17.69 15.38
N ALA A 125 -47.10 -17.02 14.67
CA ALA A 125 -45.72 -16.79 15.09
C ALA A 125 -45.65 -16.02 16.43
N ALA A 126 -46.46 -14.94 16.57
CA ALA A 126 -46.54 -14.17 17.79
C ALA A 126 -47.08 -15.02 18.98
N TRP A 127 -48.06 -15.86 18.72
CA TRP A 127 -48.60 -16.76 19.74
C TRP A 127 -47.60 -17.83 20.19
N LEU A 128 -46.84 -18.45 19.25
CA LEU A 128 -45.75 -19.36 19.55
C LEU A 128 -44.67 -18.69 20.42
N MET A 129 -44.33 -17.45 20.14
CA MET A 129 -43.32 -16.70 20.90
C MET A 129 -43.76 -16.39 22.35
N LEU A 130 -45.04 -16.41 22.68
CA LEU A 130 -45.54 -16.31 24.07
C LEU A 130 -45.20 -17.56 24.88
N GLN A 131 -45.10 -18.72 24.24
CA GLN A 131 -44.74 -20.02 24.85
C GLN A 131 -45.61 -20.40 26.06
N ARG A 132 -46.90 -19.96 26.06
CA ARG A 132 -47.86 -20.16 27.18
C ARG A 132 -48.84 -21.32 26.94
N GLY A 133 -48.82 -21.94 25.76
CA GLY A 133 -49.93 -22.72 25.30
C GLY A 133 -49.80 -24.23 25.51
N ASN A 134 -50.89 -24.84 26.02
CA ASN A 134 -51.08 -26.30 26.05
C ASN A 134 -52.07 -26.76 24.96
N ALA A 135 -52.47 -25.87 24.01
CA ALA A 135 -53.48 -26.17 22.98
C ALA A 135 -52.97 -25.80 21.57
N LEU A 136 -51.73 -26.15 21.26
CA LEU A 136 -51.11 -25.81 19.95
C LEU A 136 -51.93 -26.39 18.79
N ASP A 137 -52.31 -27.68 18.85
CA ASP A 137 -53.03 -28.37 17.78
C ASP A 137 -54.37 -27.71 17.46
N ALA A 138 -55.08 -27.24 18.52
CA ALA A 138 -56.37 -26.57 18.33
C ALA A 138 -56.17 -25.15 17.71
N TYR A 139 -55.11 -24.43 18.12
CA TYR A 139 -54.88 -23.07 17.61
C TYR A 139 -54.35 -23.06 16.18
N VAL A 140 -53.46 -23.96 15.83
CA VAL A 140 -52.87 -24.06 14.48
C VAL A 140 -53.91 -24.33 13.41
N LYS A 141 -54.98 -25.13 13.73
CA LYS A 141 -56.08 -25.43 12.79
C LYS A 141 -56.78 -24.16 12.24
N ASN A 142 -56.81 -23.09 12.99
CA ASN A 142 -57.41 -21.82 12.55
C ASN A 142 -56.64 -21.18 11.38
N PHE A 143 -55.39 -21.55 11.15
CA PHE A 143 -54.51 -21.04 10.12
C PHE A 143 -54.44 -21.93 8.86
N VAL A 144 -55.05 -23.12 8.91
CA VAL A 144 -55.12 -24.02 7.76
C VAL A 144 -56.23 -23.57 6.84
N LYS A 145 -55.91 -22.60 5.95
CA LYS A 145 -56.83 -22.03 4.98
C LYS A 145 -56.07 -21.42 3.80
N GLY A 146 -56.74 -21.31 2.66
CA GLY A 146 -56.16 -20.71 1.47
C GLY A 146 -54.97 -21.52 0.94
N GLU A 147 -53.79 -20.90 0.88
CA GLU A 147 -52.57 -21.53 0.43
C GLU A 147 -51.90 -22.42 1.51
N VAL A 148 -52.34 -22.42 2.74
CA VAL A 148 -51.82 -23.25 3.84
C VAL A 148 -52.54 -24.59 3.83
N LYS A 149 -51.87 -25.65 3.43
CA LYS A 149 -52.46 -26.95 3.14
C LYS A 149 -52.71 -27.81 4.37
N ASN A 150 -51.88 -27.71 5.39
CA ASN A 150 -51.92 -28.51 6.62
C ASN A 150 -51.31 -27.73 7.80
N GLU A 151 -51.41 -28.36 8.99
CA GLU A 151 -50.88 -27.79 10.23
C GLU A 151 -49.34 -27.59 10.19
N GLU A 152 -48.61 -28.50 9.55
CA GLU A 152 -47.14 -28.42 9.43
C GLU A 152 -46.74 -27.25 8.50
N ASP A 153 -47.46 -26.99 7.44
CA ASP A 153 -47.25 -25.81 6.58
C ASP A 153 -47.45 -24.51 7.37
N ALA A 154 -48.49 -24.48 8.27
CA ALA A 154 -48.69 -23.31 9.13
C ALA A 154 -47.56 -23.13 10.14
N LEU A 155 -47.14 -24.18 10.80
CA LEU A 155 -46.04 -24.17 11.76
C LEU A 155 -44.72 -23.79 11.09
N LYS A 156 -44.44 -24.35 9.92
CA LYS A 156 -43.24 -24.02 9.15
C LYS A 156 -43.22 -22.54 8.76
N GLY A 157 -44.33 -21.99 8.29
CA GLY A 157 -44.41 -20.56 7.99
C GLY A 157 -44.22 -19.68 9.23
N ALA A 158 -44.83 -20.09 10.38
CA ALA A 158 -44.60 -19.39 11.62
C ALA A 158 -43.14 -19.44 12.11
N ARG A 159 -42.49 -20.62 11.99
CA ARG A 159 -41.07 -20.76 12.27
C ARG A 159 -40.18 -19.89 11.38
N ASP A 160 -40.51 -19.76 10.08
CA ASP A 160 -39.78 -18.87 9.16
C ASP A 160 -39.88 -17.41 9.61
N ILE A 161 -41.05 -16.93 10.12
CA ILE A 161 -41.21 -15.60 10.68
C ILE A 161 -40.38 -15.43 11.95
N ILE A 162 -40.45 -16.40 12.88
CA ILE A 162 -39.66 -16.36 14.11
C ILE A 162 -38.16 -16.37 13.81
N ALA A 163 -37.72 -17.18 12.87
CA ALA A 163 -36.32 -17.23 12.46
C ALA A 163 -35.81 -15.88 11.92
N GLU A 164 -36.63 -15.16 11.16
CA GLU A 164 -36.31 -13.81 10.71
C GLU A 164 -36.23 -12.83 11.87
N GLN A 165 -37.17 -12.87 12.83
CA GLN A 165 -37.14 -12.03 14.03
C GLN A 165 -35.88 -12.27 14.87
N VAL A 166 -35.48 -13.52 15.04
CA VAL A 166 -34.22 -13.89 15.74
C VAL A 166 -33.00 -13.34 15.01
N ASN A 167 -32.98 -13.41 13.68
CA ASN A 167 -31.87 -12.88 12.86
C ASN A 167 -31.79 -11.34 12.92
N GLU A 168 -32.90 -10.65 13.16
CA GLU A 168 -32.98 -9.18 13.25
C GLU A 168 -32.77 -8.67 14.68
N ASP A 169 -32.70 -9.56 15.66
CA ASP A 169 -32.42 -9.16 17.06
C ASP A 169 -30.93 -8.79 17.21
N GLU A 170 -30.68 -7.50 17.47
CA GLU A 170 -29.33 -6.95 17.61
C GLU A 170 -28.50 -7.69 18.67
N GLN A 171 -29.11 -8.07 19.78
CA GLN A 171 -28.38 -8.76 20.86
C GLN A 171 -28.03 -10.20 20.45
N ALA A 172 -28.92 -10.88 19.71
CA ALA A 172 -28.63 -12.19 19.14
C ALA A 172 -27.42 -12.12 18.18
N ARG A 173 -27.45 -11.14 17.27
CA ARG A 173 -26.32 -10.89 16.35
C ARG A 173 -25.04 -10.63 17.12
N ASN A 174 -25.05 -9.74 18.10
CA ASN A 174 -23.89 -9.40 18.92
C ASN A 174 -23.36 -10.60 19.72
N GLN A 175 -24.24 -11.45 20.23
CA GLN A 175 -23.82 -12.70 20.91
C GLN A 175 -23.07 -13.63 19.95
N ILE A 176 -23.56 -13.81 18.73
CA ILE A 176 -22.89 -14.67 17.72
C ILE A 176 -21.58 -14.02 17.25
N ARG A 177 -21.55 -12.70 16.98
CA ARG A 177 -20.30 -11.99 16.68
C ARG A 177 -19.24 -12.18 17.76
N HIS A 178 -19.66 -12.09 19.02
CA HIS A 178 -18.74 -12.30 20.14
C HIS A 178 -18.15 -13.70 20.13
N GLN A 179 -18.93 -14.74 19.80
CA GLN A 179 -18.38 -16.11 19.64
C GLN A 179 -17.42 -16.20 18.46
N PHE A 180 -17.79 -15.67 17.30
CA PHE A 180 -16.89 -15.60 16.14
C PHE A 180 -15.60 -14.85 16.48
N SER A 181 -15.69 -13.68 17.13
CA SER A 181 -14.52 -12.91 17.50
C SER A 181 -13.56 -13.64 18.44
N ARG A 182 -14.07 -14.54 19.28
CA ARG A 182 -13.25 -15.31 20.24
C ARG A 182 -12.71 -16.61 19.68
N GLN A 183 -13.52 -17.33 18.91
CA GLN A 183 -13.29 -18.74 18.60
C GLN A 183 -13.35 -19.05 17.10
N ALA A 184 -13.48 -18.03 16.22
CA ALA A 184 -13.53 -18.30 14.79
C ALA A 184 -12.24 -18.99 14.32
N VAL A 185 -12.43 -20.03 13.54
CA VAL A 185 -11.40 -20.82 12.87
C VAL A 185 -11.61 -20.63 11.37
N ILE A 186 -10.54 -20.28 10.65
CA ILE A 186 -10.51 -20.35 9.20
C ILE A 186 -10.10 -21.77 8.80
N SER A 187 -10.91 -22.39 7.95
CA SER A 187 -10.64 -23.71 7.40
C SER A 187 -10.65 -23.65 5.88
N ALA A 188 -9.69 -24.30 5.25
CA ALA A 188 -9.61 -24.44 3.81
C ALA A 188 -9.50 -25.92 3.44
N LYS A 189 -10.25 -26.35 2.44
CA LYS A 189 -10.19 -27.69 1.88
C LYS A 189 -10.14 -27.61 0.35
N VAL A 190 -9.39 -28.52 -0.26
CA VAL A 190 -9.38 -28.62 -1.72
C VAL A 190 -10.76 -29.00 -2.25
N VAL A 191 -11.17 -28.38 -3.35
CA VAL A 191 -12.41 -28.74 -4.05
C VAL A 191 -12.24 -30.10 -4.67
N LYS A 192 -13.21 -31.00 -4.45
CA LYS A 192 -13.17 -32.39 -4.93
C LYS A 192 -12.91 -32.44 -6.44
N GLY A 193 -11.89 -33.20 -6.83
CA GLY A 193 -11.46 -33.35 -8.24
C GLY A 193 -10.44 -32.31 -8.70
N LYS A 194 -9.99 -31.40 -7.81
CA LYS A 194 -8.96 -30.38 -8.11
C LYS A 194 -7.58 -30.73 -7.53
N GLU A 195 -7.46 -31.84 -6.83
CA GLU A 195 -6.24 -32.24 -6.10
C GLU A 195 -5.04 -32.47 -7.02
N THR A 196 -5.29 -32.86 -8.27
CA THR A 196 -4.25 -33.17 -9.28
C THR A 196 -4.04 -32.07 -10.31
N ASP A 197 -4.80 -30.98 -10.22
CA ASP A 197 -4.64 -29.83 -11.12
C ASP A 197 -3.27 -29.21 -10.96
N GLU A 198 -2.55 -28.91 -12.05
CA GLU A 198 -1.25 -28.26 -12.02
C GLU A 198 -1.32 -26.89 -11.32
N ALA A 199 -2.41 -26.14 -11.58
CA ALA A 199 -2.68 -24.86 -10.93
C ALA A 199 -2.89 -24.98 -9.41
N ALA A 200 -3.32 -26.16 -8.91
CA ALA A 200 -3.54 -26.41 -7.50
C ALA A 200 -2.25 -26.67 -6.71
N ALA A 201 -1.14 -26.98 -7.40
CA ALA A 201 0.13 -27.35 -6.75
C ALA A 201 0.62 -26.26 -5.78
N LYS A 202 0.42 -24.96 -6.10
CA LYS A 202 0.80 -23.83 -5.26
C LYS A 202 -0.01 -23.69 -3.97
N TYR A 203 -1.14 -24.42 -3.84
CA TYR A 203 -2.05 -24.38 -2.69
C TYR A 203 -2.02 -25.66 -1.85
N ARG A 204 -1.11 -26.59 -2.11
CA ARG A 204 -1.05 -27.90 -1.40
C ARG A 204 -1.02 -27.77 0.11
N ASP A 205 -0.33 -26.76 0.63
CA ASP A 205 -0.23 -26.50 2.07
C ASP A 205 -1.59 -26.11 2.71
N TYR A 206 -2.61 -25.81 1.87
CA TYR A 206 -3.95 -25.39 2.28
C TYR A 206 -5.05 -26.40 1.90
N PHE A 207 -4.71 -27.59 1.41
CA PHE A 207 -5.69 -28.60 0.98
C PHE A 207 -6.50 -29.19 2.14
N ASP A 208 -5.93 -29.21 3.33
CA ASP A 208 -6.61 -29.53 4.60
C ASP A 208 -5.98 -28.64 5.69
N PHE A 209 -6.41 -27.40 5.72
CA PHE A 209 -5.83 -26.37 6.58
C PHE A 209 -6.88 -25.87 7.57
N SER A 210 -6.48 -25.67 8.81
CA SER A 210 -7.34 -25.11 9.85
C SER A 210 -6.49 -24.38 10.90
N GLU A 211 -6.81 -23.12 11.18
CA GLU A 211 -6.20 -22.39 12.29
C GLU A 211 -7.14 -21.30 12.85
N PRO A 212 -6.95 -20.88 14.13
CA PRO A 212 -7.71 -19.76 14.68
C PRO A 212 -7.54 -18.50 13.82
N LEU A 213 -8.65 -17.87 13.41
CA LEU A 213 -8.65 -16.69 12.52
C LEU A 213 -7.76 -15.55 13.04
N LYS A 214 -7.73 -15.36 14.38
CA LYS A 214 -6.85 -14.36 15.02
C LYS A 214 -5.35 -14.59 14.84
N ARG A 215 -4.94 -15.82 14.57
CA ARG A 215 -3.54 -16.23 14.39
C ARG A 215 -3.16 -16.35 12.92
N CYS A 216 -4.16 -16.35 12.03
CA CYS A 216 -3.92 -16.44 10.60
C CYS A 216 -3.23 -15.14 10.11
N SER A 217 -1.99 -15.30 9.66
CA SER A 217 -1.22 -14.18 9.12
C SER A 217 -1.81 -13.70 7.79
N SER A 218 -1.66 -12.40 7.51
CA SER A 218 -2.25 -11.75 6.32
C SER A 218 -1.86 -12.43 5.01
N HIS A 219 -0.59 -12.83 4.86
CA HIS A 219 -0.13 -13.52 3.65
C HIS A 219 -0.78 -14.89 3.46
N ARG A 220 -1.02 -15.65 4.55
CA ARG A 220 -1.76 -16.94 4.49
C ARG A 220 -3.22 -16.71 4.12
N LEU A 221 -3.85 -15.74 4.77
CA LEU A 221 -5.24 -15.39 4.45
C LEU A 221 -5.39 -15.01 2.98
N LEU A 222 -4.50 -14.16 2.44
CA LEU A 222 -4.52 -13.76 1.05
C LEU A 222 -4.28 -14.94 0.09
N ALA A 223 -3.35 -15.87 0.45
CA ALA A 223 -3.13 -17.08 -0.32
C ALA A 223 -4.36 -17.98 -0.37
N ILE A 224 -5.01 -18.20 0.78
CA ILE A 224 -6.24 -19.01 0.90
C ILE A 224 -7.38 -18.37 0.09
N ARG A 225 -7.56 -17.04 0.20
CA ARG A 225 -8.59 -16.31 -0.55
C ARG A 225 -8.35 -16.32 -2.06
N ARG A 226 -7.09 -16.26 -2.49
CA ARG A 226 -6.74 -16.44 -3.91
C ARG A 226 -7.12 -17.85 -4.38
N GLY A 227 -6.80 -18.90 -3.61
CA GLY A 227 -7.18 -20.27 -3.93
C GLY A 227 -8.70 -20.49 -3.99
N GLU A 228 -9.45 -19.78 -3.15
CA GLU A 228 -10.92 -19.76 -3.20
C GLU A 228 -11.44 -19.07 -4.47
N ALA A 229 -10.91 -17.90 -4.80
CA ALA A 229 -11.28 -17.15 -5.99
C ALA A 229 -10.96 -17.91 -7.31
N GLU A 230 -9.87 -18.67 -7.32
CA GLU A 230 -9.50 -19.58 -8.43
C GLU A 230 -10.33 -20.88 -8.44
N GLY A 231 -11.24 -21.09 -7.48
CA GLY A 231 -12.09 -22.27 -7.41
C GLY A 231 -11.35 -23.57 -7.02
N ILE A 232 -10.17 -23.46 -6.44
CA ILE A 232 -9.33 -24.59 -6.01
C ILE A 232 -9.61 -24.95 -4.55
N LEU A 233 -9.82 -23.96 -3.70
CA LEU A 233 -10.11 -24.15 -2.28
C LEU A 233 -11.56 -23.79 -1.97
N LYS A 234 -12.14 -24.52 -1.02
CA LYS A 234 -13.38 -24.16 -0.32
C LYS A 234 -13.01 -23.66 1.06
N VAL A 235 -13.37 -22.43 1.36
CA VAL A 235 -13.02 -21.75 2.61
C VAL A 235 -14.25 -21.57 3.48
N SER A 236 -14.09 -21.71 4.79
CA SER A 236 -15.12 -21.38 5.78
C SER A 236 -14.50 -20.72 7.01
N ILE A 237 -15.27 -19.83 7.64
CA ILE A 237 -14.90 -19.15 8.88
C ILE A 237 -16.03 -19.39 9.88
N THR A 238 -15.80 -20.30 10.81
CA THR A 238 -16.83 -20.69 11.80
C THR A 238 -16.21 -20.81 13.19
N PRO A 239 -16.98 -20.63 14.27
CA PRO A 239 -16.50 -20.96 15.61
C PRO A 239 -16.09 -22.42 15.70
N SER A 240 -15.07 -22.72 16.52
CA SER A 240 -14.62 -24.10 16.77
C SER A 240 -15.71 -24.97 17.43
N ASP A 241 -16.58 -24.35 18.20
CA ASP A 241 -17.76 -24.99 18.80
C ASP A 241 -19.01 -24.16 18.43
N GLU A 242 -19.79 -24.72 17.48
CA GLU A 242 -21.05 -24.13 17.04
C GLU A 242 -22.21 -24.40 18.01
N THR A 243 -22.09 -25.42 18.89
CA THR A 243 -23.15 -25.75 19.85
C THR A 243 -23.29 -24.64 20.89
N GLU A 244 -22.17 -23.98 21.27
CA GLU A 244 -22.23 -22.84 22.19
C GLU A 244 -23.03 -21.67 21.59
N CYS A 245 -23.01 -21.50 20.26
CA CYS A 245 -23.79 -20.46 19.58
C CYS A 245 -25.29 -20.73 19.67
N THR A 246 -25.72 -21.95 19.37
CA THR A 246 -27.14 -22.34 19.44
C THR A 246 -27.65 -22.33 20.87
N ASP A 247 -26.89 -22.87 21.84
CA ASP A 247 -27.25 -22.86 23.25
C ASP A 247 -27.49 -21.46 23.81
N ARG A 248 -26.67 -20.50 23.41
CA ARG A 248 -26.84 -19.09 23.82
C ARG A 248 -28.10 -18.46 23.25
N LEU A 249 -28.40 -18.74 21.98
CA LEU A 249 -29.65 -18.28 21.35
C LEU A 249 -30.86 -18.95 21.99
N GLU A 250 -30.81 -20.24 22.25
CA GLU A 250 -31.88 -20.98 22.91
C GLU A 250 -32.16 -20.43 24.33
N ARG A 251 -31.12 -20.19 25.14
CA ARG A 251 -31.28 -19.53 26.46
C ARG A 251 -31.93 -18.17 26.39
N ARG A 252 -31.77 -17.45 25.30
CA ARG A 252 -32.37 -16.12 25.10
C ARG A 252 -33.85 -16.20 24.69
N PHE A 253 -34.19 -17.08 23.75
CA PHE A 253 -35.49 -17.09 23.11
C PHE A 253 -36.43 -18.19 23.61
N VAL A 254 -35.92 -19.30 24.11
CA VAL A 254 -36.74 -20.46 24.55
C VAL A 254 -37.03 -20.33 26.03
N ARG A 255 -38.35 -20.37 26.37
CA ARG A 255 -38.85 -20.21 27.73
C ARG A 255 -39.75 -21.40 28.09
N GLY A 256 -39.21 -22.33 28.87
CA GLY A 256 -39.98 -23.49 29.28
C GLY A 256 -39.78 -24.72 28.38
N ASN A 257 -40.66 -25.72 28.55
CA ASN A 257 -40.52 -27.03 27.92
C ASN A 257 -41.86 -27.56 27.37
N ASN A 258 -42.65 -26.68 26.76
CA ASN A 258 -43.91 -27.06 26.13
C ASN A 258 -43.77 -27.16 24.60
N GLU A 259 -44.83 -27.59 23.91
CA GLU A 259 -44.82 -27.74 22.45
C GLU A 259 -44.50 -26.47 21.72
N CYS A 260 -45.00 -25.30 22.17
CA CYS A 260 -44.65 -24.01 21.60
C CYS A 260 -43.16 -23.69 21.78
N SER A 261 -42.60 -24.00 22.94
CA SER A 261 -41.17 -23.83 23.18
C SER A 261 -40.32 -24.69 22.27
N ARG A 262 -40.79 -25.88 21.91
CA ARG A 262 -40.11 -26.75 20.93
C ARG A 262 -40.14 -26.11 19.52
N GLN A 263 -41.30 -25.56 19.10
CA GLN A 263 -41.38 -24.87 17.82
C GLN A 263 -40.47 -23.62 17.75
N VAL A 264 -40.36 -22.85 18.85
CA VAL A 264 -39.42 -21.73 18.95
C VAL A 264 -37.99 -22.22 18.92
N CYS A 265 -37.66 -23.33 19.59
CA CYS A 265 -36.30 -23.90 19.56
C CYS A 265 -35.91 -24.31 18.11
N GLU A 266 -36.81 -24.97 17.38
CA GLU A 266 -36.59 -25.32 15.97
C GLU A 266 -36.37 -24.07 15.11
N ALA A 267 -37.15 -23.00 15.31
CA ALA A 267 -37.01 -21.73 14.60
C ALA A 267 -35.67 -21.03 14.91
N VAL A 268 -35.24 -21.06 16.18
CA VAL A 268 -33.94 -20.50 16.61
C VAL A 268 -32.78 -21.22 15.95
N ASN A 269 -32.84 -22.56 15.91
CA ASN A 269 -31.82 -23.37 15.26
C ASN A 269 -31.77 -23.15 13.75
N ASP A 270 -32.94 -23.00 13.09
CA ASP A 270 -33.01 -22.62 11.67
C ASP A 270 -32.46 -21.21 11.44
N ALA A 271 -32.82 -20.24 12.30
CA ALA A 271 -32.30 -18.88 12.26
C ALA A 271 -30.75 -18.86 12.31
N TYR A 272 -30.16 -19.62 13.23
CA TYR A 272 -28.72 -19.74 13.31
C TYR A 272 -28.11 -20.30 12.03
N LYS A 273 -28.57 -21.49 11.62
CA LYS A 273 -27.95 -22.23 10.49
C LYS A 273 -28.12 -21.52 9.15
N ARG A 274 -29.30 -20.95 8.91
CA ARG A 274 -29.68 -20.41 7.60
C ARG A 274 -29.47 -18.90 7.46
N LEU A 275 -29.54 -18.14 8.54
CA LEU A 275 -29.52 -16.66 8.49
C LEU A 275 -28.32 -16.08 9.23
N LEU A 276 -28.19 -16.29 10.54
CA LEU A 276 -27.15 -15.68 11.37
C LEU A 276 -25.73 -16.13 11.01
N LYS A 277 -25.51 -17.44 10.97
CA LYS A 277 -24.19 -18.01 10.67
C LYS A 277 -23.67 -17.53 9.31
N PRO A 278 -24.36 -17.67 8.18
CA PRO A 278 -23.86 -17.23 6.90
C PRO A 278 -23.62 -15.71 6.83
N ALA A 279 -24.49 -14.92 7.48
CA ALA A 279 -24.35 -13.46 7.52
C ALA A 279 -23.10 -13.04 8.28
N ILE A 280 -22.88 -13.61 9.48
CA ILE A 280 -21.73 -13.28 10.32
C ILE A 280 -20.43 -13.89 9.76
N GLU A 281 -20.49 -15.08 9.17
CA GLU A 281 -19.36 -15.66 8.43
C GLU A 281 -18.89 -14.73 7.30
N THR A 282 -19.83 -14.18 6.52
CA THR A 282 -19.53 -13.20 5.45
C THR A 282 -18.92 -11.93 6.03
N GLU A 283 -19.44 -11.43 7.16
CA GLU A 283 -18.92 -10.26 7.88
C GLU A 283 -17.47 -10.50 8.32
N PHE A 284 -17.18 -11.61 9.00
CA PHE A 284 -15.82 -11.96 9.44
C PHE A 284 -14.87 -12.24 8.27
N ALA A 285 -15.39 -12.80 7.18
CA ALA A 285 -14.63 -12.96 5.94
C ALA A 285 -14.20 -11.61 5.36
N ALA A 286 -15.11 -10.62 5.31
CA ALA A 286 -14.81 -9.27 4.84
C ALA A 286 -13.86 -8.53 5.77
N LEU A 287 -14.11 -8.53 7.09
CA LEU A 287 -13.26 -7.86 8.08
C LEU A 287 -11.83 -8.42 8.10
N SER A 288 -11.70 -9.75 8.05
CA SER A 288 -10.37 -10.38 8.02
C SER A 288 -9.62 -10.09 6.72
N LYS A 289 -10.33 -10.05 5.58
CA LYS A 289 -9.76 -9.67 4.28
C LYS A 289 -9.32 -8.21 4.28
N GLU A 290 -10.14 -7.29 4.76
CA GLU A 290 -9.80 -5.87 4.85
C GLU A 290 -8.54 -5.65 5.70
N LYS A 291 -8.47 -6.27 6.87
CA LYS A 291 -7.28 -6.22 7.72
C LYS A 291 -6.03 -6.75 7.01
N ALA A 292 -6.16 -7.86 6.29
CA ALA A 292 -5.05 -8.45 5.56
C ALA A 292 -4.60 -7.57 4.40
N ASP A 293 -5.55 -6.92 3.70
CA ASP A 293 -5.27 -5.96 2.63
C ASP A 293 -4.51 -4.74 3.16
N ASP A 294 -4.99 -4.12 4.23
CA ASP A 294 -4.37 -2.94 4.84
C ASP A 294 -2.93 -3.23 5.31
N GLU A 295 -2.70 -4.42 5.88
CA GLU A 295 -1.37 -4.85 6.30
C GLU A 295 -0.44 -5.11 5.11
N ALA A 296 -0.92 -5.78 4.07
CA ALA A 296 -0.15 -6.03 2.84
C ALA A 296 0.15 -4.72 2.08
N ILE A 297 -0.82 -3.84 1.94
CA ILE A 297 -0.66 -2.53 1.26
C ILE A 297 0.39 -1.68 1.98
N ARG A 298 0.42 -1.69 3.33
CA ARG A 298 1.45 -0.99 4.10
C ARG A 298 2.86 -1.51 3.77
N VAL A 299 3.03 -2.82 3.67
CA VAL A 299 4.31 -3.43 3.25
C VAL A 299 4.66 -3.03 1.82
N PHE A 300 3.70 -3.06 0.89
CA PHE A 300 3.94 -2.68 -0.50
C PHE A 300 4.32 -1.20 -0.65
N ALA A 301 3.67 -0.31 0.09
CA ALA A 301 4.02 1.11 0.16
C ALA A 301 5.45 1.30 0.71
N GLY A 302 5.84 0.57 1.76
CA GLY A 302 7.20 0.56 2.30
C GLY A 302 8.23 0.09 1.28
N ASN A 303 7.93 -1.00 0.56
CA ASN A 303 8.80 -1.52 -0.49
C ASN A 303 8.95 -0.51 -1.65
N LEU A 304 7.86 0.10 -2.10
CA LEU A 304 7.91 1.14 -3.13
C LEU A 304 8.75 2.33 -2.68
N ARG A 305 8.56 2.80 -1.43
CA ARG A 305 9.35 3.90 -0.88
C ARG A 305 10.85 3.61 -0.94
N GLN A 306 11.26 2.40 -0.59
CA GLN A 306 12.67 2.00 -0.64
C GLN A 306 13.21 1.96 -2.07
N LEU A 307 12.41 1.48 -3.04
CA LEU A 307 12.78 1.50 -4.46
C LEU A 307 12.96 2.92 -5.00
N LEU A 308 12.03 3.82 -4.69
CA LEU A 308 12.06 5.21 -5.14
C LEU A 308 13.22 6.00 -4.51
N LEU A 309 13.54 5.72 -3.24
CA LEU A 309 14.63 6.36 -2.51
C LEU A 309 15.96 5.60 -2.63
N ALA A 310 16.07 4.64 -3.55
CA ALA A 310 17.34 3.96 -3.79
C ALA A 310 18.43 4.96 -4.24
N PRO A 311 19.71 4.70 -3.88
CA PRO A 311 20.82 5.61 -4.15
C PRO A 311 20.98 5.90 -5.65
N PRO A 312 20.96 7.16 -6.09
CA PRO A 312 21.22 7.51 -7.48
C PRO A 312 22.73 7.56 -7.77
N LEU A 313 23.12 7.17 -8.97
CA LEU A 313 24.49 7.38 -9.47
C LEU A 313 24.76 8.87 -9.78
N GLY A 314 23.71 9.58 -10.10
CA GLY A 314 23.77 10.99 -10.52
C GLY A 314 24.04 11.18 -12.01
N GLN A 315 24.44 12.40 -12.37
CA GLN A 315 24.67 12.82 -13.76
C GLN A 315 26.00 12.28 -14.29
N LYS A 316 26.00 11.01 -14.74
CA LYS A 316 27.12 10.34 -15.36
C LYS A 316 26.72 9.77 -16.72
N ARG A 317 27.72 9.50 -17.57
CA ARG A 317 27.53 8.81 -18.84
C ARG A 317 27.40 7.32 -18.58
N VAL A 318 26.23 6.75 -18.91
CA VAL A 318 25.88 5.37 -18.58
C VAL A 318 25.66 4.56 -19.84
N LEU A 319 26.21 3.35 -19.87
CA LEU A 319 25.87 2.32 -20.84
C LEU A 319 24.84 1.38 -20.21
N GLY A 320 23.62 1.35 -20.75
CA GLY A 320 22.54 0.47 -20.32
C GLY A 320 22.51 -0.81 -21.14
N ILE A 321 22.35 -1.94 -20.48
CA ILE A 321 22.23 -3.26 -21.12
C ILE A 321 20.93 -3.92 -20.65
N ASP A 322 20.07 -4.26 -21.61
CA ASP A 322 18.93 -5.15 -21.43
C ASP A 322 19.36 -6.56 -21.86
N PRO A 323 19.59 -7.51 -20.91
CA PRO A 323 20.15 -8.81 -21.22
C PRO A 323 19.16 -9.72 -21.97
N GLY A 324 19.66 -10.58 -22.86
CA GLY A 324 18.83 -11.56 -23.51
C GLY A 324 19.63 -12.62 -24.28
N PHE A 325 19.17 -13.88 -24.21
CA PHE A 325 19.82 -14.99 -24.92
C PHE A 325 19.49 -14.99 -26.41
N ARG A 326 18.22 -15.11 -26.80
CA ARG A 326 17.78 -15.28 -28.20
C ARG A 326 17.86 -14.00 -29.00
N THR A 327 17.38 -12.91 -28.42
CA THR A 327 17.31 -11.60 -29.09
C THR A 327 18.62 -10.82 -29.00
N GLY A 328 19.61 -11.34 -28.26
CA GLY A 328 20.85 -10.64 -27.92
C GLY A 328 20.64 -9.59 -26.81
N CYS A 329 21.75 -9.08 -26.30
CA CYS A 329 21.75 -7.99 -25.32
C CYS A 329 21.57 -6.66 -26.05
N LYS A 330 20.58 -5.86 -25.64
CA LYS A 330 20.37 -4.50 -26.19
C LYS A 330 21.22 -3.53 -25.40
N VAL A 331 22.09 -2.82 -26.12
CA VAL A 331 23.06 -1.88 -25.54
C VAL A 331 22.68 -0.46 -25.95
N VAL A 332 22.65 0.45 -25.00
CA VAL A 332 22.42 1.88 -25.22
C VAL A 332 23.50 2.69 -24.54
N CYS A 333 23.94 3.78 -25.17
CA CYS A 333 24.84 4.77 -24.58
C CYS A 333 24.06 6.03 -24.25
N LEU A 334 24.10 6.47 -23.00
CA LEU A 334 23.42 7.66 -22.51
C LEU A 334 24.43 8.73 -22.10
N ASP A 335 24.11 10.00 -22.37
CA ASP A 335 24.85 11.13 -21.81
C ASP A 335 24.54 11.36 -20.32
N ALA A 336 25.16 12.38 -19.72
CA ALA A 336 24.97 12.72 -18.32
C ALA A 336 23.52 13.23 -17.99
N GLN A 337 22.73 13.55 -19.00
CA GLN A 337 21.31 13.96 -18.89
C GLN A 337 20.36 12.79 -19.18
N GLY A 338 20.89 11.59 -19.50
CA GLY A 338 20.09 10.43 -19.87
C GLY A 338 19.57 10.46 -21.31
N THR A 339 20.14 11.29 -22.19
CA THR A 339 19.80 11.35 -23.62
C THR A 339 20.44 10.18 -24.33
N LEU A 340 19.70 9.49 -25.19
CA LEU A 340 20.21 8.38 -26.00
C LEU A 340 21.17 8.89 -27.09
N LEU A 341 22.43 8.47 -27.02
CA LEU A 341 23.48 8.79 -27.98
C LEU A 341 23.67 7.70 -29.04
N HIS A 342 23.53 6.44 -28.64
CA HIS A 342 23.74 5.28 -29.51
C HIS A 342 23.00 4.05 -28.99
N ASN A 343 22.60 3.17 -29.89
CA ASN A 343 22.05 1.86 -29.56
C ASN A 343 22.54 0.79 -30.55
N GLU A 344 22.78 -0.42 -30.06
CA GLU A 344 23.02 -1.61 -30.88
C GLU A 344 22.69 -2.89 -30.11
N ALA A 345 22.64 -4.03 -30.82
CA ALA A 345 22.52 -5.34 -30.22
C ALA A 345 23.88 -6.07 -30.29
N ILE A 346 24.26 -6.73 -29.19
CA ILE A 346 25.40 -7.61 -29.12
C ILE A 346 24.98 -9.03 -28.72
N TYR A 347 25.74 -10.05 -29.12
CA TYR A 347 25.36 -11.45 -28.94
C TYR A 347 26.43 -12.23 -28.19
N PRO A 348 26.75 -11.92 -26.93
CA PRO A 348 27.79 -12.62 -26.19
C PRO A 348 27.41 -14.05 -25.78
N HIS A 349 26.08 -14.37 -25.77
CA HIS A 349 25.52 -15.62 -25.26
C HIS A 349 25.02 -16.55 -26.39
N PRO A 350 24.87 -17.87 -26.09
CA PRO A 350 24.20 -18.79 -27.00
C PRO A 350 22.80 -18.31 -27.37
N PRO A 351 22.26 -18.60 -28.59
CA PRO A 351 22.80 -19.51 -29.57
C PRO A 351 23.86 -18.93 -30.53
N LYS A 352 23.97 -17.61 -30.69
CA LYS A 352 24.93 -16.99 -31.60
C LYS A 352 26.37 -17.02 -31.09
N TYR A 353 26.59 -16.80 -29.81
CA TYR A 353 27.88 -16.85 -29.11
C TYR A 353 29.02 -16.05 -29.79
N GLU A 354 28.77 -14.82 -30.16
CA GLU A 354 29.73 -13.88 -30.76
C GLU A 354 30.57 -13.18 -29.69
N TYR A 355 31.08 -13.91 -28.70
CA TYR A 355 31.68 -13.38 -27.48
C TYR A 355 32.77 -12.35 -27.70
N GLN A 356 33.76 -12.67 -28.60
CA GLN A 356 34.88 -11.76 -28.90
C GLN A 356 34.45 -10.52 -29.68
N LEU A 357 33.50 -10.66 -30.61
CA LEU A 357 32.97 -9.54 -31.38
C LEU A 357 32.17 -8.59 -30.48
N ALA A 358 31.33 -9.16 -29.63
CA ALA A 358 30.56 -8.42 -28.65
C ALA A 358 31.47 -7.66 -27.67
N GLY A 359 32.56 -8.27 -27.19
CA GLY A 359 33.56 -7.63 -26.32
C GLY A 359 34.25 -6.45 -26.99
N ARG A 360 34.71 -6.60 -28.24
CA ARG A 360 35.34 -5.49 -29.01
C ARG A 360 34.35 -4.33 -29.21
N LYS A 361 33.11 -4.60 -29.53
CA LYS A 361 32.08 -3.58 -29.68
C LYS A 361 31.85 -2.84 -28.35
N LEU A 362 31.68 -3.58 -27.26
CA LEU A 362 31.46 -3.00 -25.94
C LEU A 362 32.61 -2.06 -25.52
N VAL A 363 33.86 -2.51 -25.66
CA VAL A 363 35.06 -1.69 -25.35
C VAL A 363 35.10 -0.44 -26.21
N LYS A 364 34.82 -0.54 -27.52
CA LYS A 364 34.75 0.61 -28.43
C LYS A 364 33.69 1.62 -28.02
N LEU A 365 32.49 1.15 -27.63
CA LEU A 365 31.41 2.03 -27.17
C LEU A 365 31.80 2.76 -25.89
N VAL A 366 32.39 2.08 -24.92
CA VAL A 366 32.84 2.66 -23.66
C VAL A 366 33.86 3.79 -23.92
N GLU A 367 34.79 3.57 -24.80
CA GLU A 367 35.82 4.56 -25.19
C GLU A 367 35.21 5.72 -25.96
N GLN A 368 34.46 5.44 -27.05
CA GLN A 368 33.87 6.42 -27.95
C GLN A 368 32.92 7.39 -27.25
N TYR A 369 32.03 6.89 -26.37
CA TYR A 369 31.04 7.68 -25.66
C TYR A 369 31.50 8.10 -24.26
N ARG A 370 32.74 7.79 -23.87
CA ARG A 370 33.35 8.10 -22.56
C ARG A 370 32.43 7.65 -21.41
N ILE A 371 31.98 6.42 -21.48
CA ILE A 371 31.10 5.82 -20.48
C ILE A 371 31.81 5.75 -19.12
N GLU A 372 31.13 6.08 -18.06
CA GLU A 372 31.64 6.11 -16.68
C GLU A 372 31.09 4.94 -15.83
N ALA A 373 29.93 4.39 -16.20
CA ALA A 373 29.32 3.25 -15.53
C ALA A 373 28.48 2.41 -16.50
N ILE A 374 28.30 1.13 -16.17
CA ILE A 374 27.47 0.19 -16.94
C ILE A 374 26.32 -0.28 -16.04
N ALA A 375 25.08 -0.17 -16.54
CA ALA A 375 23.87 -0.68 -15.92
C ALA A 375 23.39 -1.93 -16.64
N ILE A 376 23.20 -3.04 -15.94
CA ILE A 376 22.71 -4.30 -16.48
C ILE A 376 21.36 -4.61 -15.82
N GLY A 377 20.33 -4.88 -16.62
CA GLY A 377 19.03 -5.33 -16.11
C GLY A 377 19.15 -6.68 -15.37
N ASN A 378 18.37 -6.86 -14.29
CA ASN A 378 18.43 -8.06 -13.45
C ASN A 378 17.55 -9.23 -13.94
N GLY A 379 17.08 -9.20 -15.19
CA GLY A 379 16.24 -10.25 -15.78
C GLY A 379 17.01 -11.44 -16.34
N THR A 380 16.44 -12.04 -17.37
CA THR A 380 17.01 -13.21 -18.04
C THR A 380 18.40 -12.91 -18.59
N ALA A 381 19.40 -13.80 -18.38
CA ALA A 381 20.80 -13.66 -18.78
C ALA A 381 21.58 -12.51 -18.08
N SER A 382 21.07 -11.93 -17.01
CA SER A 382 21.72 -10.83 -16.28
C SER A 382 23.13 -11.22 -15.80
N ARG A 383 23.25 -12.37 -15.17
CA ARG A 383 24.50 -12.85 -14.58
C ARG A 383 25.55 -13.16 -15.62
N GLU A 384 25.14 -13.85 -16.69
CA GLU A 384 26.07 -14.17 -17.81
C GLU A 384 26.53 -12.88 -18.48
N THR A 385 25.65 -11.87 -18.55
CA THR A 385 25.99 -10.55 -19.10
C THR A 385 26.94 -9.80 -18.16
N GLU A 386 26.73 -9.85 -16.86
CA GLU A 386 27.63 -9.26 -15.86
C GLU A 386 29.01 -9.89 -15.93
N GLN A 387 29.12 -11.23 -15.99
CA GLN A 387 30.39 -11.94 -16.15
C GLN A 387 31.07 -11.59 -17.48
N PHE A 388 30.30 -11.50 -18.56
CA PHE A 388 30.81 -11.07 -19.86
C PHE A 388 31.42 -9.66 -19.78
N VAL A 389 30.66 -8.69 -19.20
CA VAL A 389 31.08 -7.28 -19.10
C VAL A 389 32.31 -7.14 -18.21
N THR A 390 32.31 -7.77 -17.03
CA THR A 390 33.45 -7.71 -16.08
C THR A 390 34.70 -8.41 -16.56
N SER A 391 34.61 -9.35 -17.53
CA SER A 391 35.76 -9.99 -18.16
C SER A 391 36.45 -9.11 -19.22
N GLN A 392 35.82 -8.02 -19.66
CA GLN A 392 36.40 -7.13 -20.65
C GLN A 392 37.43 -6.21 -20.01
N ARG A 393 38.46 -5.82 -20.81
CA ARG A 393 39.46 -4.85 -20.37
C ARG A 393 39.16 -3.49 -20.98
N PHE A 394 38.75 -2.57 -20.13
CA PHE A 394 38.49 -1.18 -20.49
C PHE A 394 39.77 -0.34 -20.32
N ASP A 395 39.84 0.83 -20.99
CA ASP A 395 40.94 1.82 -20.89
C ASP A 395 41.05 2.48 -19.50
N ARG A 396 39.99 2.34 -18.68
CA ARG A 396 39.83 2.89 -17.34
C ARG A 396 38.98 1.98 -16.48
N GLU A 397 38.92 2.28 -15.19
CA GLU A 397 38.05 1.59 -14.27
C GLU A 397 36.57 1.98 -14.55
N ILE A 398 35.75 1.00 -14.86
CA ILE A 398 34.32 1.15 -15.12
C ILE A 398 33.54 0.39 -14.05
N GLN A 399 32.65 1.11 -13.34
CA GLN A 399 31.77 0.49 -12.36
C GLN A 399 30.60 -0.20 -13.06
N VAL A 400 30.32 -1.45 -12.71
CA VAL A 400 29.23 -2.24 -13.26
C VAL A 400 28.17 -2.45 -12.18
N PHE A 401 26.92 -2.20 -12.51
CA PHE A 401 25.77 -2.30 -11.59
C PHE A 401 24.68 -3.16 -12.20
N VAL A 402 24.11 -4.05 -11.38
CA VAL A 402 22.88 -4.75 -11.72
C VAL A 402 21.71 -3.92 -11.22
N VAL A 403 20.76 -3.60 -12.09
CA VAL A 403 19.64 -2.70 -11.87
C VAL A 403 18.33 -3.45 -12.03
N SER A 404 17.36 -3.24 -11.14
CA SER A 404 16.03 -3.82 -11.29
C SER A 404 15.37 -3.36 -12.58
N GLU A 405 14.85 -4.30 -13.36
CA GLU A 405 14.07 -4.02 -14.57
C GLU A 405 12.54 -4.08 -14.34
N ASP A 406 12.09 -4.20 -13.08
CA ASP A 406 10.66 -4.25 -12.73
C ASP A 406 9.91 -3.07 -13.33
N GLY A 407 8.85 -3.36 -14.13
CA GLY A 407 8.09 -2.36 -14.86
C GLY A 407 8.79 -1.72 -16.08
N ALA A 408 10.04 -2.10 -16.43
CA ALA A 408 10.71 -1.56 -17.63
C ALA A 408 9.99 -1.93 -18.93
N SER A 409 9.43 -3.13 -19.00
CA SER A 409 8.60 -3.58 -20.12
C SER A 409 7.30 -2.77 -20.24
N ILE A 410 6.71 -2.39 -19.11
CA ILE A 410 5.49 -1.54 -19.10
C ILE A 410 5.84 -0.13 -19.55
N TYR A 411 6.94 0.45 -19.06
CA TYR A 411 7.43 1.74 -19.55
C TYR A 411 7.68 1.70 -21.05
N SER A 412 8.42 0.72 -21.55
CA SER A 412 8.81 0.63 -22.97
C SER A 412 7.60 0.57 -23.93
N ALA A 413 6.49 -0.03 -23.49
CA ALA A 413 5.23 -0.11 -24.22
C ALA A 413 4.30 1.10 -23.98
N SER A 414 4.61 1.98 -23.01
CA SER A 414 3.77 3.11 -22.62
C SER A 414 3.71 4.20 -23.69
N LYS A 415 2.69 5.08 -23.59
CA LYS A 415 2.62 6.29 -24.40
C LYS A 415 3.82 7.19 -24.13
N THR A 416 4.19 7.36 -22.87
CA THR A 416 5.34 8.17 -22.45
C THR A 416 6.62 7.77 -23.16
N ALA A 417 6.92 6.48 -23.20
CA ALA A 417 8.12 5.98 -23.89
C ALA A 417 8.05 6.16 -25.41
N ARG A 418 6.86 6.04 -26.00
CA ARG A 418 6.65 6.33 -27.44
C ARG A 418 6.86 7.79 -27.76
N ASP A 419 6.38 8.68 -26.90
CA ASP A 419 6.53 10.13 -27.11
C ASP A 419 8.00 10.57 -26.90
N GLU A 420 8.73 9.95 -25.93
CA GLU A 420 10.16 10.22 -25.70
C GLU A 420 11.06 9.64 -26.81
N PHE A 421 10.70 8.48 -27.36
CA PHE A 421 11.50 7.72 -28.34
C PHE A 421 10.61 7.18 -29.47
N PRO A 422 10.06 8.05 -30.34
CA PRO A 422 9.14 7.64 -31.41
C PRO A 422 9.78 6.68 -32.43
N ASP A 423 11.06 6.89 -32.74
CA ASP A 423 11.79 6.17 -33.77
C ASP A 423 12.44 4.87 -33.31
N TYR A 424 12.29 4.49 -32.02
CA TYR A 424 12.93 3.33 -31.43
C TYR A 424 11.92 2.29 -30.98
N ASP A 425 12.31 1.02 -31.03
CA ASP A 425 11.47 -0.09 -30.60
C ASP A 425 11.40 -0.25 -29.06
N VAL A 426 10.54 -1.15 -28.60
CA VAL A 426 10.32 -1.41 -27.16
C VAL A 426 11.57 -1.90 -26.46
N THR A 427 12.48 -2.59 -27.15
CA THR A 427 13.70 -3.16 -26.54
C THR A 427 14.72 -2.08 -26.27
N VAL A 428 14.88 -1.13 -27.17
CA VAL A 428 15.76 0.04 -26.97
C VAL A 428 15.23 0.93 -25.85
N ARG A 429 13.91 1.19 -25.83
CA ARG A 429 13.26 1.95 -24.74
C ARG A 429 13.46 1.28 -23.37
N GLY A 430 13.39 -0.06 -23.31
CA GLY A 430 13.70 -0.83 -22.11
C GLY A 430 15.12 -0.64 -21.62
N ALA A 431 16.09 -0.77 -22.51
CA ALA A 431 17.51 -0.58 -22.17
C ALA A 431 17.81 0.87 -21.71
N VAL A 432 17.18 1.88 -22.33
CA VAL A 432 17.27 3.29 -21.89
C VAL A 432 16.74 3.43 -20.46
N SER A 433 15.59 2.83 -20.16
CA SER A 433 15.01 2.87 -18.81
C SER A 433 15.94 2.23 -17.76
N ILE A 434 16.57 1.10 -18.07
CA ILE A 434 17.56 0.45 -17.20
C ILE A 434 18.73 1.40 -16.90
N GLY A 435 19.29 2.05 -17.93
CA GLY A 435 20.38 3.02 -17.75
C GLY A 435 19.97 4.23 -16.91
N ARG A 436 18.79 4.81 -17.18
CA ARG A 436 18.25 5.97 -16.44
C ARG A 436 17.91 5.66 -15.01
N ARG A 437 17.47 4.42 -14.68
CA ARG A 437 17.24 4.00 -13.29
C ARG A 437 18.50 3.98 -12.46
N LEU A 438 19.66 3.66 -13.07
CA LEU A 438 20.93 3.78 -12.38
C LEU A 438 21.25 5.25 -12.10
N MET A 439 20.97 6.14 -13.05
CA MET A 439 21.20 7.58 -12.88
C MET A 439 20.31 8.19 -11.78
N ASP A 440 19.01 7.97 -11.85
CA ASP A 440 18.04 8.39 -10.84
C ASP A 440 16.79 7.48 -10.83
N PRO A 441 16.68 6.54 -9.86
CA PRO A 441 15.54 5.64 -9.75
C PRO A 441 14.20 6.37 -9.62
N LEU A 442 14.14 7.41 -8.79
CA LEU A 442 12.91 8.17 -8.57
C LEU A 442 12.42 8.84 -9.85
N ALA A 443 13.30 9.56 -10.55
CA ALA A 443 12.96 10.29 -11.77
C ALA A 443 12.46 9.38 -12.89
N GLU A 444 12.93 8.14 -12.96
CA GLU A 444 12.53 7.17 -13.98
C GLU A 444 11.27 6.39 -13.59
N LEU A 445 11.18 5.90 -12.34
CA LEU A 445 10.07 5.06 -11.89
C LEU A 445 8.74 5.82 -11.81
N VAL A 446 8.72 7.12 -11.59
CA VAL A 446 7.49 7.95 -11.60
C VAL A 446 6.84 8.06 -12.98
N LYS A 447 7.49 7.63 -14.05
CA LYS A 447 6.94 7.63 -15.42
C LYS A 447 5.93 6.50 -15.66
N ILE A 448 5.89 5.51 -14.79
CA ILE A 448 4.97 4.38 -14.85
C ILE A 448 3.99 4.41 -13.68
N ASP A 449 2.83 3.80 -13.87
CA ASP A 449 1.87 3.62 -12.77
C ASP A 449 2.54 2.81 -11.64
N ALA A 450 2.49 3.32 -10.42
CA ALA A 450 3.09 2.68 -9.26
C ALA A 450 2.59 1.23 -9.03
N LYS A 451 1.35 0.93 -9.40
CA LYS A 451 0.79 -0.44 -9.40
C LYS A 451 1.49 -1.39 -10.37
N SER A 452 2.19 -0.86 -11.35
CA SER A 452 2.94 -1.66 -12.33
C SER A 452 4.35 -2.01 -11.87
N ILE A 453 4.79 -1.46 -10.74
CA ILE A 453 6.06 -1.80 -10.09
C ILE A 453 5.79 -3.02 -9.20
N GLY A 454 6.64 -4.05 -9.33
CA GLY A 454 6.54 -5.27 -8.52
C GLY A 454 6.99 -5.03 -7.09
N VAL A 455 6.04 -4.74 -6.17
CA VAL A 455 6.33 -4.43 -4.77
C VAL A 455 5.89 -5.52 -3.79
N GLY A 456 5.24 -6.58 -4.27
CA GLY A 456 4.84 -7.70 -3.41
C GLY A 456 4.07 -8.81 -4.09
N GLN A 457 4.14 -10.02 -3.51
CA GLN A 457 3.61 -11.26 -4.10
C GLN A 457 2.08 -11.25 -4.27
N TYR A 458 1.34 -10.58 -3.37
CA TYR A 458 -0.13 -10.53 -3.36
C TYR A 458 -0.69 -9.18 -3.80
N GLN A 459 0.09 -8.40 -4.54
CA GLN A 459 -0.28 -7.05 -4.98
C GLN A 459 -1.61 -7.01 -5.77
N HIS A 460 -1.91 -8.06 -6.54
CA HIS A 460 -3.13 -8.15 -7.33
C HIS A 460 -4.34 -8.71 -6.57
N ASP A 461 -4.17 -9.18 -5.34
CA ASP A 461 -5.22 -9.82 -4.53
C ASP A 461 -5.84 -8.88 -3.48
N VAL A 462 -5.18 -7.77 -3.19
CA VAL A 462 -5.66 -6.74 -2.26
C VAL A 462 -6.64 -5.79 -2.94
N ASP A 463 -7.32 -4.97 -2.14
CA ASP A 463 -8.17 -3.89 -2.66
C ASP A 463 -7.37 -2.95 -3.56
N GLN A 464 -7.74 -2.90 -4.85
CA GLN A 464 -7.01 -2.17 -5.87
C GLN A 464 -7.16 -0.65 -5.78
N THR A 465 -8.22 -0.16 -5.15
CA THR A 465 -8.44 1.28 -4.93
C THR A 465 -7.54 1.75 -3.78
N LYS A 466 -7.63 1.08 -2.64
CA LYS A 466 -6.75 1.36 -1.48
C LYS A 466 -5.27 1.22 -1.84
N LEU A 467 -4.91 0.19 -2.63
CA LEU A 467 -3.54 0.01 -3.12
C LEU A 467 -3.07 1.21 -3.93
N LYS A 468 -3.87 1.64 -4.91
CA LYS A 468 -3.51 2.78 -5.76
C LYS A 468 -3.30 4.04 -4.94
N GLU A 469 -4.21 4.36 -4.04
CA GLU A 469 -4.12 5.53 -3.17
C GLU A 469 -2.86 5.51 -2.30
N ALA A 470 -2.55 4.38 -1.66
CA ALA A 470 -1.36 4.23 -0.82
C ALA A 470 -0.06 4.34 -1.62
N LEU A 471 -0.01 3.78 -2.83
CA LEU A 471 1.18 3.86 -3.68
C LEU A 471 1.36 5.27 -4.25
N ASP A 472 0.30 5.96 -4.70
CA ASP A 472 0.36 7.34 -5.18
C ASP A 472 0.81 8.29 -4.07
N GLN A 473 0.30 8.15 -2.84
CA GLN A 473 0.76 8.90 -1.67
C GLN A 473 2.24 8.65 -1.36
N THR A 474 2.70 7.40 -1.53
CA THR A 474 4.11 7.06 -1.33
C THR A 474 5.00 7.74 -2.36
N VAL A 475 4.60 7.78 -3.64
CA VAL A 475 5.33 8.50 -4.68
C VAL A 475 5.39 9.99 -4.36
N GLU A 476 4.25 10.60 -4.03
CA GLU A 476 4.17 12.02 -3.65
C GLU A 476 5.09 12.34 -2.46
N SER A 477 5.04 11.54 -1.41
CA SER A 477 5.92 11.68 -0.24
C SER A 477 7.41 11.62 -0.63
N CYS A 478 7.82 10.64 -1.44
CA CYS A 478 9.21 10.49 -1.87
C CYS A 478 9.69 11.67 -2.72
N VAL A 479 8.88 12.13 -3.67
CA VAL A 479 9.22 13.26 -4.56
C VAL A 479 9.41 14.54 -3.75
N ASN A 480 8.50 14.82 -2.81
CA ASN A 480 8.58 16.03 -1.99
C ASN A 480 9.68 15.94 -0.91
N LEU A 481 10.01 14.73 -0.43
CA LEU A 481 11.14 14.52 0.48
C LEU A 481 12.49 14.84 -0.20
N VAL A 482 12.70 14.36 -1.42
CA VAL A 482 13.95 14.56 -2.17
C VAL A 482 14.05 16.00 -2.67
N GLY A 483 12.93 16.57 -3.08
CA GLY A 483 12.89 17.86 -3.79
C GLY A 483 13.25 17.71 -5.27
N VAL A 484 12.78 18.64 -6.09
CA VAL A 484 12.80 18.50 -7.53
C VAL A 484 13.47 19.69 -8.20
N ASN A 485 14.47 19.43 -9.03
CA ASN A 485 15.07 20.48 -9.88
C ASN A 485 14.08 20.84 -11.00
N VAL A 486 13.50 22.04 -10.93
CA VAL A 486 12.47 22.50 -11.85
C VAL A 486 12.97 22.64 -13.29
N ASN A 487 14.28 22.86 -13.49
CA ASN A 487 14.88 23.05 -14.80
C ASN A 487 15.16 21.74 -15.55
N THR A 488 15.27 20.60 -14.85
CA THR A 488 15.60 19.31 -15.46
C THR A 488 14.49 18.27 -15.34
N ALA A 489 13.57 18.44 -14.39
CA ALA A 489 12.53 17.46 -14.10
C ALA A 489 11.57 17.23 -15.27
N SER A 490 11.14 15.97 -15.44
CA SER A 490 10.05 15.64 -16.38
C SER A 490 8.70 16.16 -15.87
N SER A 491 7.73 16.30 -16.77
CA SER A 491 6.35 16.64 -16.37
C SER A 491 5.76 15.59 -15.44
N HIS A 492 6.13 14.32 -15.60
CA HIS A 492 5.68 13.21 -14.72
C HIS A 492 6.19 13.42 -13.30
N LEU A 493 7.48 13.72 -13.12
CA LEU A 493 8.04 13.99 -11.80
C LEU A 493 7.41 15.23 -11.15
N LEU A 494 7.23 16.31 -11.92
CA LEU A 494 6.60 17.54 -11.44
C LEU A 494 5.14 17.35 -11.01
N THR A 495 4.42 16.38 -11.60
CA THR A 495 3.02 16.10 -11.25
C THR A 495 2.85 15.70 -9.79
N TYR A 496 3.86 15.05 -9.20
CA TYR A 496 3.86 14.62 -7.80
C TYR A 496 4.41 15.66 -6.82
N VAL A 497 4.84 16.83 -7.32
CA VAL A 497 5.20 17.94 -6.44
C VAL A 497 3.94 18.54 -5.85
N SER A 498 3.94 18.73 -4.52
CA SER A 498 2.84 19.34 -3.77
C SER A 498 2.23 20.54 -4.50
N GLY A 499 0.93 20.54 -4.72
CA GLY A 499 0.16 21.62 -5.32
C GLY A 499 0.26 21.78 -6.85
N LEU A 500 1.04 20.95 -7.56
CA LEU A 500 1.20 21.11 -9.01
C LEU A 500 0.16 20.34 -9.83
N GLY A 501 0.06 19.06 -9.74
CA GLY A 501 -0.78 18.24 -10.62
C GLY A 501 -0.37 18.29 -12.12
N PRO A 502 -1.03 17.48 -12.97
CA PRO A 502 -0.58 17.25 -14.37
C PRO A 502 -0.56 18.50 -15.25
N VAL A 503 -1.55 19.39 -15.08
CA VAL A 503 -1.69 20.59 -15.92
C VAL A 503 -0.59 21.59 -15.64
N LEU A 504 -0.33 21.89 -14.36
CA LEU A 504 0.73 22.82 -13.97
C LEU A 504 2.11 22.24 -14.26
N ALA A 505 2.31 20.94 -14.04
CA ALA A 505 3.56 20.27 -14.39
C ALA A 505 3.90 20.42 -15.89
N LYS A 506 2.91 20.23 -16.76
CA LYS A 506 3.06 20.45 -18.19
C LYS A 506 3.37 21.92 -18.49
N ASN A 507 2.61 22.86 -17.93
CA ASN A 507 2.81 24.30 -18.17
C ASN A 507 4.21 24.77 -17.73
N ILE A 508 4.77 24.21 -16.65
CA ILE A 508 6.15 24.51 -16.22
C ILE A 508 7.16 24.06 -17.29
N VAL A 509 7.00 22.85 -17.82
CA VAL A 509 7.88 22.31 -18.86
C VAL A 509 7.77 23.14 -20.14
N ASP A 510 6.56 23.43 -20.58
CA ASP A 510 6.30 24.25 -21.78
C ASP A 510 6.89 25.67 -21.62
N TYR A 511 6.72 26.30 -20.45
CA TYR A 511 7.25 27.61 -20.15
C TYR A 511 8.78 27.66 -20.20
N ARG A 512 9.49 26.71 -19.55
CA ARG A 512 10.96 26.70 -19.59
C ARG A 512 11.51 26.37 -20.97
N THR A 513 10.79 25.59 -21.77
CA THR A 513 11.17 25.29 -23.16
C THR A 513 11.11 26.55 -24.04
N ALA A 514 10.09 27.39 -23.82
CA ALA A 514 9.88 28.61 -24.59
C ALA A 514 10.74 29.79 -24.11
N ASN A 515 10.99 29.91 -22.79
CA ASN A 515 11.60 31.08 -22.17
C ASN A 515 13.01 30.85 -21.59
N GLY A 516 13.49 29.60 -21.63
CA GLY A 516 14.75 29.19 -20.99
C GLY A 516 14.56 28.75 -19.51
N PRO A 517 15.67 28.40 -18.86
CA PRO A 517 15.63 27.90 -17.50
C PRO A 517 15.22 28.97 -16.49
N PHE A 518 14.48 28.58 -15.45
CA PHE A 518 14.15 29.45 -14.32
C PHE A 518 15.41 29.83 -13.55
N ARG A 519 15.50 31.12 -13.19
CA ARG A 519 16.59 31.70 -12.40
C ARG A 519 16.20 32.00 -10.96
N SER A 520 14.90 32.07 -10.69
CA SER A 520 14.36 32.26 -9.36
C SER A 520 13.01 31.53 -9.19
N ARG A 521 12.68 31.17 -7.95
CA ARG A 521 11.35 30.61 -7.64
C ARG A 521 10.21 31.59 -7.97
N ARG A 522 10.44 32.90 -7.87
CA ARG A 522 9.42 33.92 -8.21
C ARG A 522 9.00 33.86 -9.68
N GLU A 523 9.88 33.41 -10.58
CA GLU A 523 9.53 33.26 -11.98
C GLU A 523 8.46 32.19 -12.24
N LEU A 524 8.27 31.25 -11.33
CA LEU A 524 7.17 30.25 -11.40
C LEU A 524 5.80 30.94 -11.45
N LEU A 525 5.63 32.11 -10.85
CA LEU A 525 4.39 32.90 -10.92
C LEU A 525 4.04 33.38 -12.33
N LYS A 526 5.01 33.35 -13.26
CA LYS A 526 4.80 33.71 -14.69
C LYS A 526 4.24 32.49 -15.48
N VAL A 527 4.27 31.31 -14.92
CA VAL A 527 3.75 30.09 -15.57
C VAL A 527 2.22 30.17 -15.67
N PRO A 528 1.62 29.85 -16.83
CA PRO A 528 0.18 29.88 -17.00
C PRO A 528 -0.53 28.99 -15.96
N ARG A 529 -1.58 29.53 -15.34
CA ARG A 529 -2.38 28.88 -14.24
C ARG A 529 -1.66 28.70 -12.91
N MET A 530 -0.45 29.19 -12.74
CA MET A 530 0.23 29.21 -11.45
C MET A 530 -0.35 30.34 -10.59
N GLY A 531 -1.31 30.00 -9.73
CA GLY A 531 -1.87 30.91 -8.75
C GLY A 531 -1.03 30.98 -7.47
N ALA A 532 -1.30 31.99 -6.62
CA ALA A 532 -0.60 32.17 -5.34
C ALA A 532 -0.64 30.91 -4.46
N LYS A 533 -1.78 30.22 -4.40
CA LYS A 533 -1.93 29.01 -3.60
C LYS A 533 -1.11 27.82 -4.13
N ALA A 534 -1.07 27.62 -5.45
CA ALA A 534 -0.25 26.57 -6.06
C ALA A 534 1.24 26.86 -5.84
N PHE A 535 1.65 28.12 -5.99
CA PHE A 535 3.00 28.57 -5.71
C PHE A 535 3.39 28.33 -4.23
N GLU A 536 2.55 28.73 -3.28
CA GLU A 536 2.73 28.44 -1.85
C GLU A 536 2.99 26.95 -1.61
N GLN A 537 2.15 26.07 -2.18
CA GLN A 537 2.25 24.63 -1.97
C GLN A 537 3.52 24.01 -2.58
N CYS A 538 3.99 24.50 -3.74
CA CYS A 538 5.07 23.84 -4.48
C CYS A 538 6.46 24.45 -4.28
N ALA A 539 6.55 25.75 -3.97
CA ALA A 539 7.80 26.48 -4.01
C ALA A 539 8.91 25.91 -3.13
N GLY A 540 8.56 25.44 -1.93
CA GLY A 540 9.53 24.86 -1.01
C GLY A 540 10.09 23.49 -1.45
N PHE A 541 9.44 22.80 -2.38
CA PHE A 541 9.85 21.49 -2.90
C PHE A 541 10.61 21.57 -4.23
N LEU A 542 10.54 22.71 -4.91
CA LEU A 542 11.26 22.96 -6.16
C LEU A 542 12.64 23.53 -5.89
N ARG A 543 13.64 23.08 -6.63
CA ARG A 543 15.05 23.49 -6.51
C ARG A 543 15.50 24.15 -7.81
N ILE A 544 16.28 25.22 -7.69
CA ILE A 544 16.91 25.91 -8.81
C ILE A 544 18.40 26.01 -8.51
N PRO A 545 19.23 25.06 -8.99
CA PRO A 545 20.67 25.15 -8.87
C PRO A 545 21.20 26.42 -9.54
N HIS A 546 22.14 27.09 -8.91
CA HIS A 546 22.72 28.33 -9.40
C HIS A 546 21.71 29.51 -9.55
N ALA A 547 20.65 29.52 -8.74
CA ALA A 547 19.70 30.61 -8.70
C ALA A 547 20.33 31.92 -8.22
N GLU A 548 19.70 33.05 -8.55
CA GLU A 548 20.08 34.39 -8.06
C GLU A 548 20.04 34.47 -6.54
N ASN A 549 19.00 33.88 -5.92
CA ASN A 549 18.92 33.70 -4.47
C ASN A 549 19.36 32.26 -4.11
N PRO A 550 20.43 32.08 -3.31
CA PRO A 550 20.90 30.74 -2.96
C PRO A 550 19.88 29.90 -2.19
N LEU A 551 18.89 30.53 -1.54
CA LEU A 551 17.78 29.82 -0.87
C LEU A 551 16.86 29.10 -1.85
N ASP A 552 16.81 29.49 -3.12
CA ASP A 552 16.03 28.83 -4.15
C ASP A 552 16.54 27.41 -4.49
N ASN A 553 17.77 27.07 -4.07
CA ASN A 553 18.32 25.72 -4.12
C ASN A 553 18.25 25.01 -2.76
N SER A 554 17.34 25.39 -1.88
CA SER A 554 17.20 24.80 -0.55
C SER A 554 15.76 24.33 -0.29
N ALA A 555 15.51 23.66 0.82
CA ALA A 555 14.16 23.34 1.29
C ALA A 555 13.53 24.46 2.13
N VAL A 556 14.20 25.60 2.29
CA VAL A 556 13.61 26.75 2.96
C VAL A 556 12.45 27.29 2.13
N HIS A 557 11.30 27.45 2.74
CA HIS A 557 10.13 28.00 2.06
C HIS A 557 10.30 29.53 1.82
N PRO A 558 9.83 30.08 0.69
CA PRO A 558 9.95 31.51 0.40
C PRO A 558 9.36 32.44 1.47
N GLU A 559 8.33 32.01 2.19
CA GLU A 559 7.77 32.75 3.34
C GLU A 559 8.79 33.01 4.45
N SER A 560 9.78 32.14 4.59
CA SER A 560 10.81 32.21 5.62
C SER A 560 12.09 32.94 5.18
N TYR A 561 12.18 33.40 3.91
CA TYR A 561 13.35 34.13 3.41
C TYR A 561 13.67 35.38 4.23
N PRO A 562 12.68 36.24 4.59
CA PRO A 562 12.95 37.42 5.40
C PRO A 562 13.59 37.10 6.77
N ILE A 563 13.30 35.91 7.34
CA ILE A 563 13.91 35.46 8.59
C ILE A 563 15.39 35.14 8.39
N VAL A 564 15.72 34.41 7.32
CA VAL A 564 17.11 34.06 7.00
C VAL A 564 17.92 35.31 6.65
N GLU A 565 17.33 36.23 5.89
CA GLU A 565 17.94 37.53 5.56
C GLU A 565 18.22 38.35 6.83
N ARG A 566 17.29 38.33 7.81
CA ARG A 566 17.50 39.00 9.10
C ARG A 566 18.59 38.30 9.92
N MET A 567 18.68 36.95 9.92
CA MET A 567 19.79 36.22 10.56
C MET A 567 21.15 36.64 9.96
N ALA A 568 21.23 36.78 8.64
CA ALA A 568 22.44 37.19 7.95
C ALA A 568 22.80 38.66 8.29
N ALA A 569 21.81 39.55 8.30
CA ALA A 569 22.01 40.98 8.64
C ALA A 569 22.51 41.17 10.10
N ASP A 570 21.92 40.42 11.05
CA ASP A 570 22.33 40.49 12.45
C ASP A 570 23.78 40.01 12.67
N LEU A 571 24.28 39.15 11.80
CA LEU A 571 25.66 38.65 11.80
C LEU A 571 26.59 39.45 10.86
N HIS A 572 26.07 40.51 10.23
CA HIS A 572 26.80 41.34 9.28
C HIS A 572 27.42 40.53 8.10
N CYS A 573 26.69 39.57 7.56
CA CYS A 573 27.13 38.69 6.48
C CYS A 573 26.03 38.54 5.41
N SER A 574 26.38 37.98 4.24
CA SER A 574 25.40 37.60 3.22
C SER A 574 24.77 36.23 3.56
N VAL A 575 23.62 35.94 2.92
CA VAL A 575 23.00 34.61 3.02
C VAL A 575 23.95 33.52 2.48
N SER A 576 24.74 33.83 1.45
CA SER A 576 25.75 32.92 0.92
C SER A 576 26.85 32.60 1.95
N ASP A 577 27.30 33.62 2.69
CA ASP A 577 28.29 33.43 3.77
C ASP A 577 27.72 32.59 4.89
N LEU A 578 26.44 32.80 5.24
CA LEU A 578 25.75 32.01 6.24
C LEU A 578 25.67 30.52 5.87
N ILE A 579 25.44 30.24 4.59
CA ILE A 579 25.44 28.87 4.04
C ILE A 579 26.85 28.26 4.06
N ALA A 580 27.86 29.02 3.65
CA ALA A 580 29.22 28.51 3.52
C ALA A 580 29.93 28.32 4.87
N ASN A 581 29.64 29.15 5.88
CA ASN A 581 30.40 29.20 7.14
C ASN A 581 29.61 28.62 8.33
N ARG A 582 30.11 27.49 8.84
CA ARG A 582 29.56 26.82 10.03
C ARG A 582 29.63 27.65 11.29
N GLU A 583 30.72 28.42 11.49
CA GLU A 583 30.90 29.25 12.68
C GLU A 583 29.86 30.37 12.74
N LEU A 584 29.52 31.00 11.60
CA LEU A 584 28.46 31.99 11.55
C LEU A 584 27.11 31.39 11.97
N ARG A 585 26.76 30.20 11.43
CA ARG A 585 25.52 29.50 11.80
C ARG A 585 25.48 29.14 13.29
N SER A 586 26.61 28.75 13.89
CA SER A 586 26.65 28.38 15.33
C SER A 586 26.39 29.55 16.26
N ARG A 587 26.49 30.80 15.78
CA ARG A 587 26.18 32.03 16.56
C ARG A 587 24.69 32.36 16.55
N ILE A 588 23.89 31.69 15.73
CA ILE A 588 22.45 31.96 15.65
C ILE A 588 21.76 31.29 16.83
N SER A 589 21.04 32.07 17.60
CA SER A 589 20.10 31.62 18.66
C SER A 589 18.71 31.60 18.05
N PRO A 590 18.12 30.41 17.75
CA PRO A 590 16.82 30.30 17.05
C PRO A 590 15.70 31.05 17.76
N GLU A 591 15.75 31.09 19.10
CA GLU A 591 14.74 31.71 19.97
C GLU A 591 14.52 33.21 19.64
N LYS A 592 15.56 33.91 19.15
CA LYS A 592 15.48 35.33 18.75
C LYS A 592 14.64 35.59 17.50
N TYR A 593 14.40 34.56 16.73
CA TYR A 593 13.73 34.65 15.43
C TYR A 593 12.33 34.03 15.43
N VAL A 594 11.85 33.60 16.59
CA VAL A 594 10.47 33.12 16.75
C VAL A 594 9.50 34.24 16.46
N THR A 595 8.46 33.97 15.66
CA THR A 595 7.36 34.87 15.32
C THR A 595 6.03 34.17 15.59
N ASP A 596 4.91 34.86 15.42
CA ASP A 596 3.57 34.28 15.56
C ASP A 596 3.31 33.13 14.58
N THR A 597 4.02 33.11 13.44
CA THR A 597 3.84 32.14 12.34
C THR A 597 4.98 31.13 12.22
N VAL A 598 6.14 31.40 12.78
CA VAL A 598 7.35 30.55 12.67
C VAL A 598 7.91 30.30 14.06
N GLY A 599 7.83 29.05 14.50
CA GLY A 599 8.31 28.59 15.78
C GLY A 599 9.69 27.91 15.72
N LEU A 600 10.14 27.39 16.86
CA LEU A 600 11.41 26.67 16.99
C LEU A 600 11.54 25.46 16.04
N PRO A 601 10.49 24.64 15.80
CA PRO A 601 10.59 23.52 14.86
C PRO A 601 10.99 23.96 13.45
N THR A 602 10.31 24.97 12.91
CA THR A 602 10.63 25.51 11.57
C THR A 602 12.01 26.18 11.54
N LEU A 603 12.40 26.92 12.57
CA LEU A 603 13.73 27.54 12.66
C LEU A 603 14.85 26.49 12.72
N THR A 604 14.64 25.39 13.44
CA THR A 604 15.59 24.27 13.47
C THR A 604 15.75 23.63 12.07
N ASP A 605 14.64 23.40 11.36
CA ASP A 605 14.69 22.89 10.00
C ASP A 605 15.43 23.84 9.04
N ILE A 606 15.20 25.16 9.16
CA ILE A 606 15.91 26.18 8.38
C ILE A 606 17.41 26.09 8.61
N LEU A 607 17.86 26.04 9.87
CA LEU A 607 19.29 25.98 10.21
C LEU A 607 19.94 24.69 9.70
N GLN A 608 19.24 23.55 9.80
CA GLN A 608 19.72 22.28 9.24
C GLN A 608 19.83 22.34 7.71
N GLU A 609 18.87 22.99 7.04
CA GLU A 609 18.89 23.14 5.60
C GLU A 609 20.00 24.10 5.14
N LEU A 610 20.28 25.17 5.89
CA LEU A 610 21.39 26.09 5.61
C LEU A 610 22.78 25.41 5.77
N GLU A 611 22.87 24.35 6.56
CA GLU A 611 24.12 23.57 6.69
C GLU A 611 24.48 22.85 5.39
N LYS A 612 23.48 22.30 4.70
CA LYS A 612 23.66 21.54 3.45
C LYS A 612 22.46 21.78 2.52
N PRO A 613 22.37 22.97 1.90
CA PRO A 613 21.21 23.33 1.09
C PRO A 613 21.06 22.38 -0.11
N GLY A 614 19.83 21.96 -0.36
CA GLY A 614 19.50 21.08 -1.49
C GLY A 614 20.13 19.68 -1.40
N ARG A 615 20.53 19.22 -0.22
CA ARG A 615 21.11 17.88 -0.05
C ARG A 615 20.06 16.83 -0.40
N ASP A 616 20.44 15.93 -1.31
CA ASP A 616 19.67 14.71 -1.56
C ASP A 616 19.72 13.82 -0.30
N PRO A 617 18.60 13.44 0.30
CA PRO A 617 18.55 12.60 1.50
C PRO A 617 18.95 11.14 1.21
N ARG A 618 19.00 10.73 -0.06
CA ARG A 618 19.35 9.37 -0.47
C ARG A 618 20.83 9.08 -0.21
N GLN A 619 21.14 7.84 0.10
CA GLN A 619 22.51 7.39 0.33
C GLN A 619 23.32 7.41 -0.98
N LYS A 620 24.65 7.33 -0.86
CA LYS A 620 25.52 7.14 -2.03
C LYS A 620 25.46 5.69 -2.49
N ILE A 621 25.49 5.49 -3.81
CA ILE A 621 25.51 4.16 -4.41
C ILE A 621 26.80 3.42 -4.05
N GLN A 622 26.69 2.12 -3.76
CA GLN A 622 27.80 1.23 -3.48
C GLN A 622 27.83 0.08 -4.48
N VAL A 623 29.02 -0.30 -4.94
CA VAL A 623 29.20 -1.47 -5.81
C VAL A 623 29.06 -2.75 -4.98
N PHE A 624 28.39 -3.76 -5.52
CA PHE A 624 28.16 -5.05 -4.89
C PHE A 624 28.54 -6.18 -5.85
N GLU A 625 29.16 -7.23 -5.32
CA GLU A 625 29.51 -8.44 -6.10
C GLU A 625 28.91 -9.68 -5.42
N PHE A 626 28.23 -10.51 -6.21
CA PHE A 626 27.79 -11.84 -5.78
C PHE A 626 28.97 -12.83 -5.69
N ASP A 627 28.75 -13.94 -4.97
CA ASP A 627 29.75 -15.01 -4.93
C ASP A 627 29.89 -15.69 -6.30
N LYS A 628 31.12 -15.72 -6.81
CA LYS A 628 31.43 -16.24 -8.15
C LYS A 628 31.30 -17.77 -8.26
N ASN A 629 31.33 -18.47 -7.14
CA ASN A 629 31.31 -19.94 -7.08
C ASN A 629 29.88 -20.50 -7.00
N VAL A 630 28.88 -19.69 -6.65
CA VAL A 630 27.49 -20.10 -6.51
C VAL A 630 26.70 -19.68 -7.75
N ARG A 631 26.30 -20.62 -8.59
CA ARG A 631 25.64 -20.37 -9.89
C ARG A 631 24.22 -20.91 -9.96
N THR A 632 23.95 -21.99 -9.23
CA THR A 632 22.67 -22.69 -9.21
C THR A 632 22.35 -23.08 -7.77
N ILE A 633 21.11 -23.49 -7.51
CA ILE A 633 20.70 -24.00 -6.20
C ILE A 633 21.51 -25.24 -5.78
N ASP A 634 22.08 -25.98 -6.74
CA ASP A 634 22.87 -27.18 -6.46
C ASP A 634 24.25 -26.84 -5.89
N ASP A 635 24.76 -25.64 -6.17
CA ASP A 635 26.02 -25.13 -5.61
C ASP A 635 25.84 -24.64 -4.16
N VAL A 636 24.60 -24.40 -3.72
CA VAL A 636 24.29 -23.90 -2.38
C VAL A 636 24.29 -25.05 -1.37
N GLN A 637 25.09 -24.90 -0.32
CA GLN A 637 25.19 -25.87 0.76
C GLN A 637 24.88 -25.23 2.12
N GLU A 638 24.35 -26.01 3.04
CA GLU A 638 24.09 -25.57 4.40
C GLU A 638 25.41 -25.17 5.10
N GLY A 639 25.37 -24.05 5.81
CA GLY A 639 26.53 -23.46 6.47
C GLY A 639 27.32 -22.45 5.62
N MET A 640 27.07 -22.34 4.31
CA MET A 640 27.74 -21.35 3.46
C MET A 640 27.35 -19.92 3.87
N GLU A 641 28.33 -19.02 3.87
CA GLU A 641 28.15 -17.58 4.04
C GLU A 641 28.24 -16.90 2.66
N LEU A 642 27.15 -16.29 2.26
CA LEU A 642 27.01 -15.70 0.93
C LEU A 642 26.66 -14.22 1.00
N PRO A 643 27.20 -13.39 0.11
CA PRO A 643 26.70 -12.06 -0.11
C PRO A 643 25.37 -12.12 -0.85
N GLY A 644 24.43 -11.26 -0.49
CA GLY A 644 23.13 -11.20 -1.12
C GLY A 644 22.52 -9.80 -1.12
N ILE A 645 21.50 -9.59 -1.94
CA ILE A 645 20.74 -8.34 -2.02
C ILE A 645 19.30 -8.61 -1.60
N VAL A 646 18.78 -7.84 -0.66
CA VAL A 646 17.38 -7.93 -0.27
C VAL A 646 16.49 -7.44 -1.42
N THR A 647 15.61 -8.31 -1.93
CA THR A 647 14.75 -8.00 -3.09
C THR A 647 13.30 -7.73 -2.73
N ASN A 648 12.83 -8.27 -1.61
CA ASN A 648 11.46 -8.08 -1.15
C ASN A 648 11.39 -8.27 0.36
N ILE A 649 10.55 -7.48 1.02
CA ILE A 649 10.31 -7.57 2.47
C ILE A 649 8.82 -7.85 2.68
N THR A 650 8.57 -8.78 3.61
CA THR A 650 7.23 -9.21 4.02
C THR A 650 7.15 -9.23 5.55
N ASN A 651 5.97 -9.32 6.13
CA ASN A 651 5.81 -9.39 7.60
C ASN A 651 6.46 -10.64 8.22
N PHE A 652 6.65 -11.72 7.45
CA PHE A 652 7.26 -12.95 7.93
C PHE A 652 8.77 -13.05 7.65
N GLY A 653 9.37 -12.06 6.98
CA GLY A 653 10.79 -12.02 6.67
C GLY A 653 11.13 -11.31 5.38
N CYS A 654 12.32 -11.52 4.86
CA CYS A 654 12.74 -10.94 3.59
C CYS A 654 13.31 -11.98 2.62
N PHE A 655 13.15 -11.69 1.34
CA PHE A 655 13.75 -12.46 0.25
C PHE A 655 15.07 -11.84 -0.17
N VAL A 656 16.08 -12.69 -0.34
CA VAL A 656 17.44 -12.29 -0.69
C VAL A 656 17.82 -12.94 -2.02
N ASP A 657 18.26 -12.13 -2.94
CA ASP A 657 18.92 -12.58 -4.17
C ASP A 657 20.37 -12.95 -3.83
N LEU A 658 20.75 -14.17 -4.16
CA LEU A 658 22.10 -14.70 -3.98
C LEU A 658 22.88 -14.76 -5.31
N GLY A 659 22.32 -14.12 -6.36
CA GLY A 659 22.87 -14.19 -7.71
C GLY A 659 22.54 -15.48 -8.45
N ILE A 660 21.55 -16.24 -7.99
CA ILE A 660 21.01 -17.43 -8.65
C ILE A 660 19.52 -17.25 -8.96
N LYS A 661 18.96 -18.18 -9.74
CA LYS A 661 17.53 -18.09 -10.15
C LYS A 661 16.58 -18.11 -8.95
N GLU A 662 16.86 -18.90 -7.95
CA GLU A 662 16.07 -19.07 -6.74
C GLU A 662 16.48 -18.05 -5.69
N LYS A 663 15.49 -17.37 -5.08
CA LYS A 663 15.71 -16.43 -3.98
C LYS A 663 15.74 -17.16 -2.64
N GLY A 664 16.63 -16.76 -1.76
CA GLY A 664 16.66 -17.25 -0.39
C GLY A 664 15.67 -16.47 0.49
N LEU A 665 15.12 -17.13 1.51
CA LEU A 665 14.22 -16.52 2.51
C LEU A 665 14.93 -16.42 3.86
N ILE A 666 15.01 -15.23 4.42
CA ILE A 666 15.32 -15.00 5.83
C ILE A 666 13.99 -14.83 6.56
N HIS A 667 13.60 -15.79 7.38
CA HIS A 667 12.42 -15.66 8.22
C HIS A 667 12.64 -14.55 9.27
N VAL A 668 11.57 -13.86 9.69
CA VAL A 668 11.65 -12.75 10.66
C VAL A 668 12.41 -13.11 11.94
N SER A 669 12.28 -14.36 12.41
CA SER A 669 13.03 -14.87 13.55
C SER A 669 14.53 -15.09 13.29
N GLN A 670 15.00 -14.99 12.06
CA GLN A 670 16.38 -15.20 11.63
C GLN A 670 17.08 -13.90 11.17
N LEU A 671 16.40 -12.76 11.28
CA LEU A 671 16.92 -11.46 10.85
C LEU A 671 17.95 -10.86 11.82
N ALA A 672 17.77 -11.08 13.11
CA ALA A 672 18.65 -10.55 14.15
C ALA A 672 18.60 -11.42 15.42
N ASP A 673 19.58 -11.24 16.32
CA ASP A 673 19.64 -11.95 17.61
C ASP A 673 18.61 -11.46 18.63
N ARG A 674 17.92 -10.37 18.33
CA ARG A 674 16.81 -9.81 19.13
C ARG A 674 15.46 -10.13 18.49
N PHE A 675 14.39 -10.00 19.27
CA PHE A 675 13.04 -10.09 18.73
C PHE A 675 12.77 -8.96 17.73
N VAL A 676 12.34 -9.34 16.54
CA VAL A 676 11.99 -8.43 15.44
C VAL A 676 10.51 -8.59 15.16
N SER A 677 9.73 -7.55 15.39
CA SER A 677 8.30 -7.50 15.05
C SER A 677 8.04 -7.03 13.62
N ASP A 678 8.91 -6.17 13.12
CA ASP A 678 8.84 -5.58 11.78
C ASP A 678 10.20 -5.72 11.07
N PRO A 679 10.30 -6.54 10.03
CA PRO A 679 11.52 -6.72 9.25
C PRO A 679 12.14 -5.44 8.69
N THR A 680 11.30 -4.42 8.37
CA THR A 680 11.78 -3.14 7.82
C THR A 680 12.64 -2.33 8.79
N THR A 681 12.59 -2.67 10.08
CA THR A 681 13.47 -2.06 11.11
C THR A 681 14.89 -2.63 11.11
N VAL A 682 15.13 -3.72 10.39
CA VAL A 682 16.43 -4.43 10.36
C VAL A 682 17.03 -4.41 8.96
N VAL A 683 16.21 -4.59 7.92
CA VAL A 683 16.67 -4.67 6.53
C VAL A 683 15.85 -3.74 5.63
N SER A 684 16.49 -3.30 4.53
CA SER A 684 15.89 -2.48 3.49
C SER A 684 15.98 -3.17 2.13
N ILE A 685 15.06 -2.89 1.21
CA ILE A 685 15.15 -3.38 -0.18
C ILE A 685 16.44 -2.83 -0.81
N HIS A 686 17.08 -3.67 -1.63
CA HIS A 686 18.40 -3.46 -2.21
C HIS A 686 19.55 -3.31 -1.21
N GLN A 687 19.29 -3.56 0.08
CA GLN A 687 20.38 -3.64 1.04
C GLN A 687 21.29 -4.83 0.72
N HIS A 688 22.58 -4.56 0.70
CA HIS A 688 23.60 -5.60 0.64
C HIS A 688 23.71 -6.27 2.02
N VAL A 689 23.56 -7.57 2.05
CA VAL A 689 23.60 -8.36 3.29
C VAL A 689 24.57 -9.54 3.14
N ARG A 690 25.18 -9.95 4.25
CA ARG A 690 25.79 -11.28 4.34
C ARG A 690 24.82 -12.21 5.05
N VAL A 691 24.66 -13.40 4.50
CA VAL A 691 23.72 -14.39 5.01
C VAL A 691 24.36 -15.74 5.10
N ARG A 692 23.94 -16.54 6.08
CA ARG A 692 24.35 -17.95 6.17
C ARG A 692 23.19 -18.83 5.77
N VAL A 693 23.49 -19.85 4.98
CA VAL A 693 22.50 -20.86 4.57
C VAL A 693 22.20 -21.80 5.72
N ILE A 694 20.93 -21.93 6.12
CA ILE A 694 20.49 -22.84 7.19
C ILE A 694 19.68 -24.03 6.69
N GLY A 695 19.38 -24.08 5.41
CA GLY A 695 18.69 -25.23 4.79
C GLY A 695 18.47 -25.01 3.30
N VAL A 696 18.53 -26.09 2.52
CA VAL A 696 18.29 -26.09 1.07
C VAL A 696 17.32 -27.21 0.72
N ASP A 697 16.15 -26.85 0.23
CA ASP A 697 15.13 -27.76 -0.31
C ASP A 697 15.18 -27.70 -1.84
N ARG A 698 15.88 -28.64 -2.47
CA ARG A 698 16.07 -28.70 -3.92
C ARG A 698 14.81 -29.07 -4.67
N GLU A 699 13.94 -29.90 -4.07
CA GLU A 699 12.67 -30.30 -4.70
C GLU A 699 11.70 -29.12 -4.79
N ARG A 700 11.60 -28.36 -3.71
CA ARG A 700 10.73 -27.16 -3.63
C ARG A 700 11.41 -25.88 -4.07
N LYS A 701 12.70 -25.95 -4.45
CA LYS A 701 13.53 -24.80 -4.84
C LYS A 701 13.51 -23.68 -3.79
N ARG A 702 13.67 -24.04 -2.52
CA ARG A 702 13.66 -23.09 -1.40
C ARG A 702 15.02 -23.11 -0.68
N ILE A 703 15.51 -21.91 -0.37
CA ILE A 703 16.74 -21.71 0.39
C ILE A 703 16.39 -20.94 1.66
N ALA A 704 16.66 -21.49 2.81
CA ALA A 704 16.48 -20.84 4.10
C ALA A 704 17.79 -20.20 4.54
N LEU A 705 17.70 -18.95 4.98
CA LEU A 705 18.84 -18.10 5.31
C LEU A 705 18.72 -17.51 6.72
N THR A 706 19.86 -17.13 7.31
CA THR A 706 19.92 -16.38 8.57
C THR A 706 20.96 -15.27 8.50
N MET A 707 20.69 -14.19 9.22
CA MET A 707 21.64 -13.12 9.53
C MET A 707 22.09 -13.15 10.98
N LYS A 708 21.63 -14.13 11.78
CA LYS A 708 22.06 -14.28 13.17
C LYS A 708 23.50 -14.69 13.28
N GLY A 709 24.22 -14.01 14.17
CA GLY A 709 25.63 -14.31 14.40
C GLY A 709 26.55 -13.93 13.23
N MET A 710 26.12 -13.00 12.37
CA MET A 710 26.87 -12.50 11.22
C MET A 710 27.50 -11.14 11.53
#